data_6b56374cca35e35a29400b94520d7e9a
#
_entry.id   6b56374cca35e35a29400b94520d7e9a
#
_cell.length_a   1.000
_cell.length_b   1.000
_cell.length_c   1.000
_cell.angle_alpha   90.00
_cell.angle_beta   90.00
_cell.angle_gamma   90.00
#
_symmetry.space_group_name_H-M   'P 1'
#
loop_
_entity.id
_entity.type
_entity.pdbx_description
1 polymer ?
#
loop_
_entity_poly.entity_id
_entity_poly.type
_entity_poly.pdbx_seq_one_letter_code
_entity_poly.pdbx_strand_id
1 'polypeptide(L)'
;VAIVLVGVALVVFLDWWITVPDSVSVTYVGRESCYRCHEQECRLWEGSDHDLAMDVATSETVLGNFDDCTFTHIAFSDVWRFSDEELRKILSRLDDETLAVALQPYEVAHTPETFYPYTPPSGDRSRQRILEVLPEERRSAVERLVTWKKTFARPCDITDAHRKLGDAARDLIQSGQIENPDWAVTSRFFRRNGKFYVLTDDRDGTPREFQVDYVFGVYPLQQYLVTFPDGRVQCLPLAWDVKSRRWFHLYPSDPIPAQDPLHWTRALQNWNYMCADCHTTNLQKNYDVTTNTYRTEWSEIDVSCEACHGPASLHVQLADSWSLFWDRKRGNGLVSFSPQKCDNKTVVDSCAPCHARRRPIASPFPPGEAFLNYYVPELLDGNLYYPDGQILDEDYEYASFLQSLMYRKGVRCADCHDPHTARVKFAEKAKVGEVRQPYADNKLCGQCHLPSKYDTVQHHHHPDSTKPGTHCVECHMPETTYMVVDARRDHSLRIPRPDLTVSLGIPNACNLCHQDPEKGETPDWAVEWVNKWYGPRKEPSHFAYAFEKGRRLDSSGVIELLAVARRQDLSAIVRASAVLLLANYGSEAARGAVFAAARDPEPLVRLAAARALQNVVIREDDVPRVQHLLSDPIRAVRVESVPWALNLPPQALSGSAMKALQSAIEEYRTSQLLVSDQPGAHMNLAILAEFLGDFQEQEQKYLDALRIDPLFLPARNNLGMIYARTQRFAEAEEQYRRALKINPDFVPVRDNLARLYYQMGRFDEAEREFRTILSKYPNRGDIHFALGLLLAELPTRLADAIEELREAARLLPNESRVLYNTAVALQKAGRASESAEYYEKAYRLGNPSADLLQGYALCLVELKRCAAALAIADELCQRFPNPESAHFRNAIAERCRSN
;
A
#
# COMPACT_ATOMS: atom_id res chain seq x y z
N VAL A 1 23.65 69.83 -9.58
CA VAL A 1 23.59 68.79 -8.57
C VAL A 1 22.09 68.39 -8.36
N ALA A 2 21.19 69.38 -8.04
CA ALA A 2 19.77 69.03 -7.78
C ALA A 2 19.07 68.36 -8.98
N ILE A 3 19.27 68.83 -10.21
CA ILE A 3 18.67 68.26 -11.41
C ILE A 3 19.20 66.83 -11.66
N VAL A 4 20.46 66.54 -11.40
CA VAL A 4 21.05 65.20 -11.51
C VAL A 4 20.47 64.28 -10.44
N LEU A 5 20.30 64.73 -9.19
CA LEU A 5 19.72 63.94 -8.13
C LEU A 5 18.25 63.62 -8.40
N VAL A 6 17.48 64.58 -8.92
CA VAL A 6 16.06 64.36 -9.30
C VAL A 6 15.98 63.37 -10.48
N GLY A 7 16.86 63.47 -11.46
CA GLY A 7 16.94 62.54 -12.59
C GLY A 7 17.30 61.15 -12.15
N VAL A 8 18.27 60.97 -11.26
CA VAL A 8 18.61 59.65 -10.65
C VAL A 8 17.46 59.10 -9.84
N ALA A 9 16.81 59.95 -9.02
CA ALA A 9 15.64 59.51 -8.22
C ALA A 9 14.47 59.07 -9.13
N LEU A 10 14.24 59.74 -10.24
CA LEU A 10 13.22 59.37 -11.20
C LEU A 10 13.55 58.03 -11.90
N VAL A 11 14.81 57.85 -12.29
CA VAL A 11 15.27 56.58 -12.93
C VAL A 11 15.13 55.42 -11.94
N VAL A 12 15.57 55.62 -10.69
CA VAL A 12 15.41 54.60 -9.62
C VAL A 12 13.94 54.33 -9.31
N PHE A 13 13.10 55.37 -9.31
CA PHE A 13 11.65 55.18 -9.12
C PHE A 13 11.01 54.46 -10.31
N LEU A 14 11.38 54.77 -11.55
CA LEU A 14 10.90 54.07 -12.74
C LEU A 14 11.35 52.61 -12.75
N ASP A 15 12.61 52.36 -12.44
CA ASP A 15 13.15 51.02 -12.29
C ASP A 15 12.43 50.25 -11.22
N TRP A 16 12.15 50.88 -10.05
CA TRP A 16 11.34 50.27 -8.98
C TRP A 16 9.89 50.04 -9.40
N TRP A 17 9.30 50.84 -10.28
CA TRP A 17 7.92 50.76 -10.75
C TRP A 17 7.74 49.72 -11.88
N ILE A 18 8.70 49.65 -12.79
CA ILE A 18 8.70 48.73 -13.92
C ILE A 18 9.05 47.32 -13.41
N THR A 19 8.07 46.42 -13.41
CA THR A 19 8.26 45.06 -12.94
C THR A 19 7.63 44.11 -13.93
N VAL A 20 8.11 42.83 -13.93
CA VAL A 20 7.53 41.78 -14.74
C VAL A 20 6.05 41.58 -14.36
N PRO A 21 5.11 41.48 -15.33
CA PRO A 21 3.69 41.25 -15.05
C PRO A 21 3.43 39.99 -14.25
N ASP A 22 2.39 39.98 -13.43
CA ASP A 22 2.00 38.80 -12.64
C ASP A 22 1.49 37.63 -13.51
N SER A 23 1.16 37.92 -14.78
CA SER A 23 0.62 36.96 -15.76
C SER A 23 1.68 36.21 -16.58
N VAL A 24 2.98 36.40 -16.32
CA VAL A 24 4.04 35.69 -17.04
C VAL A 24 4.02 34.22 -16.66
N SER A 25 3.81 33.35 -17.65
CA SER A 25 3.97 31.93 -17.49
C SER A 25 5.44 31.56 -17.32
N VAL A 26 5.73 30.73 -16.35
CA VAL A 26 7.07 30.20 -16.11
C VAL A 26 7.24 28.85 -16.77
N THR A 27 8.45 28.62 -17.33
CA THR A 27 8.81 27.36 -18.02
C THR A 27 10.13 26.83 -17.50
N TYR A 28 10.38 25.57 -17.69
CA TYR A 28 11.64 24.93 -17.40
C TYR A 28 12.69 25.34 -18.46
N VAL A 29 13.91 25.60 -18.02
CA VAL A 29 15.00 26.09 -18.90
C VAL A 29 16.21 25.16 -18.93
N GLY A 30 16.23 24.16 -18.07
CA GLY A 30 17.31 23.19 -17.94
C GLY A 30 18.52 23.72 -17.14
N ARG A 31 19.30 22.77 -16.60
CA ARG A 31 20.47 23.05 -15.74
C ARG A 31 21.57 23.89 -16.40
N GLU A 32 21.74 23.79 -17.71
CA GLU A 32 22.72 24.60 -18.45
C GLU A 32 22.56 26.10 -18.20
N SER A 33 21.32 26.55 -18.03
CA SER A 33 21.02 27.95 -17.69
C SER A 33 21.46 28.32 -16.27
N CYS A 34 21.52 27.37 -15.34
CA CYS A 34 21.92 27.59 -13.95
C CYS A 34 23.43 27.72 -13.80
N TYR A 35 24.22 27.03 -14.61
CA TYR A 35 25.69 27.01 -14.56
C TYR A 35 26.32 28.40 -14.65
N ARG A 36 25.73 29.30 -15.42
CA ARG A 36 26.25 30.66 -15.60
C ARG A 36 26.44 31.44 -14.32
N CYS A 37 25.64 31.16 -13.30
CA CYS A 37 25.63 31.92 -12.04
C CYS A 37 25.83 31.03 -10.81
N HIS A 38 25.52 29.71 -10.88
CA HIS A 38 25.53 28.76 -9.76
C HIS A 38 26.53 27.62 -10.00
N GLU A 39 27.71 27.93 -10.54
CA GLU A 39 28.73 26.93 -10.90
C GLU A 39 29.12 26.03 -9.73
N GLN A 40 29.18 26.57 -8.50
CA GLN A 40 29.55 25.77 -7.32
C GLN A 40 28.50 24.73 -6.99
N GLU A 41 27.23 25.11 -6.94
CA GLU A 41 26.10 24.23 -6.65
C GLU A 41 25.94 23.16 -7.73
N CYS A 42 26.09 23.53 -9.00
CA CYS A 42 26.04 22.61 -10.14
C CYS A 42 27.16 21.58 -10.06
N ARG A 43 28.40 21.98 -9.74
CA ARG A 43 29.52 21.05 -9.55
C ARG A 43 29.36 20.10 -8.36
N LEU A 44 28.66 20.53 -7.30
CA LEU A 44 28.30 19.68 -6.17
C LEU A 44 27.28 18.63 -6.59
N TRP A 45 26.29 19.04 -7.39
CA TRP A 45 25.22 18.20 -7.87
C TRP A 45 25.70 17.17 -8.92
N GLU A 46 26.68 17.51 -9.77
CA GLU A 46 27.27 16.55 -10.73
C GLU A 46 27.80 15.30 -10.06
N GLY A 47 27.37 14.12 -10.55
CA GLY A 47 27.71 12.81 -9.99
C GLY A 47 27.07 12.53 -8.63
N SER A 48 26.05 13.32 -8.22
CA SER A 48 25.20 13.00 -7.07
C SER A 48 24.19 11.90 -7.42
N ASP A 49 23.52 11.35 -6.42
CA ASP A 49 22.46 10.35 -6.63
C ASP A 49 21.22 10.94 -7.32
N HIS A 50 21.04 12.27 -7.27
CA HIS A 50 19.99 12.98 -8.02
C HIS A 50 20.35 13.11 -9.51
N ASP A 51 21.59 13.48 -9.84
CA ASP A 51 22.10 13.51 -11.22
C ASP A 51 22.07 12.12 -11.88
N LEU A 52 22.43 11.10 -11.11
CA LEU A 52 22.52 9.72 -11.57
C LEU A 52 21.24 8.92 -11.31
N ALA A 53 20.12 9.59 -11.03
CA ALA A 53 18.85 8.94 -10.77
C ALA A 53 18.36 8.13 -11.98
N MET A 54 18.63 8.63 -13.21
CA MET A 54 18.38 7.94 -14.48
C MET A 54 19.33 8.48 -15.55
N ASP A 55 19.68 7.64 -16.52
CA ASP A 55 20.49 8.04 -17.69
C ASP A 55 20.24 7.13 -18.91
N VAL A 56 20.68 7.57 -20.09
CA VAL A 56 20.69 6.77 -21.29
C VAL A 56 21.73 5.66 -21.17
N ALA A 57 21.41 4.45 -21.64
CA ALA A 57 22.32 3.32 -21.59
C ALA A 57 23.51 3.47 -22.55
N THR A 58 24.66 3.85 -22.01
CA THR A 58 25.92 4.04 -22.74
C THR A 58 27.06 3.20 -22.12
N SER A 59 28.22 3.18 -22.76
CA SER A 59 29.40 2.50 -22.17
C SER A 59 29.89 3.14 -20.86
N GLU A 60 29.49 4.37 -20.56
CA GLU A 60 29.89 5.13 -19.38
C GLU A 60 28.87 4.94 -18.24
N THR A 61 27.58 4.77 -18.58
CA THR A 61 26.47 4.73 -17.61
C THR A 61 26.07 3.32 -17.21
N VAL A 62 26.30 2.31 -18.08
CA VAL A 62 25.99 0.91 -17.80
C VAL A 62 27.05 0.27 -16.92
N LEU A 63 26.71 -0.12 -15.69
CA LEU A 63 27.61 -0.75 -14.72
C LEU A 63 27.58 -2.28 -14.82
N GLY A 64 26.49 -2.87 -15.28
CA GLY A 64 26.31 -4.33 -15.40
C GLY A 64 27.19 -4.98 -16.44
N ASN A 65 27.46 -6.24 -16.25
CA ASN A 65 28.22 -7.04 -17.22
C ASN A 65 27.34 -7.44 -18.41
N PHE A 66 27.64 -6.89 -19.60
CA PHE A 66 27.02 -7.23 -20.88
C PHE A 66 28.02 -7.90 -21.85
N ASP A 67 29.08 -8.53 -21.34
CA ASP A 67 30.09 -9.21 -22.15
C ASP A 67 29.71 -10.67 -22.39
N ASP A 68 28.52 -10.88 -22.99
CA ASP A 68 27.98 -12.19 -23.36
C ASP A 68 27.79 -13.16 -22.17
N CYS A 69 27.23 -12.66 -21.07
CA CYS A 69 27.01 -13.45 -19.86
C CYS A 69 25.54 -13.88 -19.70
N THR A 70 25.32 -14.94 -18.95
CA THR A 70 24.00 -15.50 -18.67
C THR A 70 23.66 -15.41 -17.17
N PHE A 71 22.37 -15.31 -16.89
CA PHE A 71 21.83 -15.38 -15.55
C PHE A 71 20.58 -16.28 -15.56
N THR A 72 20.62 -17.38 -14.79
CA THR A 72 19.47 -18.25 -14.57
C THR A 72 18.76 -17.90 -13.27
N HIS A 73 17.48 -17.59 -13.34
CA HIS A 73 16.70 -17.31 -12.15
C HIS A 73 16.28 -18.60 -11.46
N ILE A 74 16.78 -18.82 -10.25
CA ILE A 74 16.42 -19.93 -9.37
C ILE A 74 15.69 -19.34 -8.17
N ALA A 75 14.37 -19.46 -8.16
CA ALA A 75 13.55 -19.05 -7.04
C ALA A 75 13.56 -20.10 -5.92
N PHE A 76 13.51 -19.66 -4.66
CA PHE A 76 13.48 -20.57 -3.51
C PHE A 76 12.30 -21.56 -3.57
N SER A 77 11.13 -21.08 -3.97
CA SER A 77 9.92 -21.94 -4.05
C SER A 77 9.99 -23.02 -5.13
N ASP A 78 10.96 -22.96 -6.06
CA ASP A 78 11.21 -23.97 -7.08
C ASP A 78 12.36 -24.95 -6.76
N VAL A 79 13.10 -24.73 -5.68
CA VAL A 79 14.28 -25.52 -5.31
C VAL A 79 13.98 -27.02 -5.13
N TRP A 80 12.74 -27.36 -4.76
CA TRP A 80 12.28 -28.75 -4.65
C TRP A 80 12.35 -29.55 -5.96
N ARG A 81 12.49 -28.87 -7.12
CA ARG A 81 12.57 -29.49 -8.46
C ARG A 81 13.95 -30.08 -8.77
N PHE A 82 15.00 -29.70 -8.04
CA PHE A 82 16.31 -30.31 -8.18
C PHE A 82 16.30 -31.77 -7.70
N SER A 83 17.14 -32.60 -8.33
CA SER A 83 17.42 -33.94 -7.83
C SER A 83 18.11 -33.91 -6.46
N ASP A 84 18.08 -35.04 -5.73
CA ASP A 84 18.73 -35.14 -4.42
C ASP A 84 20.23 -34.85 -4.47
N GLU A 85 20.90 -35.30 -5.56
CA GLU A 85 22.34 -35.08 -5.73
C GLU A 85 22.65 -33.60 -5.97
N GLU A 86 21.91 -32.95 -6.87
CA GLU A 86 22.08 -31.52 -7.17
C GLU A 86 21.77 -30.68 -5.94
N LEU A 87 20.67 -30.97 -5.24
CA LEU A 87 20.29 -30.23 -4.04
C LEU A 87 21.34 -30.37 -2.94
N ARG A 88 21.91 -31.57 -2.71
CA ARG A 88 23.04 -31.74 -1.77
C ARG A 88 24.25 -30.89 -2.15
N LYS A 89 24.60 -30.80 -3.44
CA LYS A 89 25.69 -29.95 -3.91
C LYS A 89 25.41 -28.47 -3.61
N ILE A 90 24.19 -28.00 -3.88
CA ILE A 90 23.78 -26.62 -3.60
C ILE A 90 23.86 -26.33 -2.09
N LEU A 91 23.25 -27.18 -1.27
CA LEU A 91 23.21 -27.00 0.19
C LEU A 91 24.60 -27.09 0.85
N SER A 92 25.55 -27.78 0.23
CA SER A 92 26.94 -27.83 0.72
C SER A 92 27.70 -26.51 0.61
N ARG A 93 27.18 -25.55 -0.18
CA ARG A 93 27.79 -24.22 -0.37
C ARG A 93 27.29 -23.19 0.65
N LEU A 94 26.27 -23.54 1.44
CA LEU A 94 25.63 -22.67 2.41
C LEU A 94 25.98 -23.09 3.84
N ASP A 95 26.13 -22.13 4.74
CA ASP A 95 26.22 -22.39 6.17
C ASP A 95 24.83 -22.70 6.77
N ASP A 96 24.85 -23.27 7.98
CA ASP A 96 23.64 -23.71 8.65
C ASP A 96 22.76 -22.54 9.12
N GLU A 97 23.35 -21.38 9.37
CA GLU A 97 22.62 -20.16 9.76
C GLU A 97 21.81 -19.60 8.57
N THR A 98 22.45 -19.48 7.41
CA THR A 98 21.76 -19.08 6.16
C THR A 98 20.63 -20.03 5.83
N LEU A 99 20.82 -21.36 5.96
CA LEU A 99 19.77 -22.34 5.74
C LEU A 99 18.63 -22.20 6.75
N ALA A 100 18.96 -21.98 8.02
CA ALA A 100 17.94 -21.80 9.06
C ALA A 100 17.08 -20.56 8.83
N VAL A 101 17.66 -19.48 8.30
CA VAL A 101 16.91 -18.27 7.91
C VAL A 101 16.08 -18.53 6.64
N ALA A 102 16.62 -19.19 5.61
CA ALA A 102 15.88 -19.51 4.39
C ALA A 102 14.66 -20.43 4.63
N LEU A 103 14.70 -21.24 5.68
CA LEU A 103 13.61 -22.15 6.05
C LEU A 103 12.54 -21.49 6.91
N GLN A 104 12.66 -20.19 7.29
CA GLN A 104 11.60 -19.49 7.98
C GLN A 104 10.37 -19.37 7.07
N PRO A 105 9.15 -19.40 7.64
CA PRO A 105 7.95 -19.10 6.87
C PRO A 105 8.02 -17.66 6.39
N TYR A 106 8.00 -17.50 5.06
CA TYR A 106 7.96 -16.21 4.39
C TYR A 106 6.53 -16.04 3.87
N GLU A 107 5.72 -15.33 4.62
CA GLU A 107 4.45 -14.83 4.13
C GLU A 107 4.71 -13.40 3.66
N VAL A 108 4.83 -13.21 2.35
CA VAL A 108 4.56 -11.89 1.80
C VAL A 108 3.13 -11.60 2.22
N ALA A 109 2.90 -10.47 2.85
CA ALA A 109 1.56 -10.02 3.23
C ALA A 109 0.77 -9.70 1.94
N HIS A 110 0.46 -10.76 1.19
CA HIS A 110 -0.55 -10.70 0.16
C HIS A 110 -1.87 -10.64 0.91
N THR A 111 -2.52 -9.49 0.89
CA THR A 111 -3.90 -9.42 1.31
C THR A 111 -4.66 -10.53 0.56
N PRO A 112 -5.51 -11.32 1.25
CA PRO A 112 -6.29 -12.40 0.62
C PRO A 112 -7.15 -11.93 -0.55
N GLU A 113 -7.23 -10.64 -0.75
CA GLU A 113 -8.00 -9.90 -1.75
C GLU A 113 -7.14 -9.29 -2.86
N THR A 114 -5.93 -9.80 -3.11
CA THR A 114 -5.19 -9.38 -4.31
C THR A 114 -6.04 -9.72 -5.52
N PHE A 115 -6.43 -8.69 -6.25
CA PHE A 115 -7.28 -8.75 -7.45
C PHE A 115 -6.66 -9.57 -8.59
N TYR A 116 -5.52 -10.17 -8.34
CA TYR A 116 -4.74 -10.94 -9.30
C TYR A 116 -4.63 -12.39 -8.85
N PRO A 117 -4.67 -13.34 -9.81
CA PRO A 117 -4.82 -14.76 -9.55
C PRO A 117 -3.59 -15.46 -8.98
N TYR A 118 -2.52 -14.73 -8.66
CA TYR A 118 -1.28 -15.35 -8.23
C TYR A 118 -1.33 -15.71 -6.75
N THR A 119 -1.40 -17.00 -6.49
CA THR A 119 -0.99 -17.56 -5.21
C THR A 119 0.46 -18.02 -5.39
N PRO A 120 1.46 -17.40 -4.76
CA PRO A 120 2.83 -17.88 -4.86
C PRO A 120 2.86 -19.36 -4.48
N PRO A 121 3.60 -20.21 -5.21
CA PRO A 121 3.83 -21.58 -4.77
C PRO A 121 4.36 -21.49 -3.35
N SER A 122 3.68 -22.12 -2.40
CA SER A 122 4.15 -22.08 -1.02
C SER A 122 5.55 -22.68 -1.00
N GLY A 123 6.51 -21.97 -0.46
CA GLY A 123 7.88 -22.48 -0.27
C GLY A 123 7.96 -23.72 0.63
N ASP A 124 6.79 -24.23 1.10
CA ASP A 124 6.67 -25.40 1.96
C ASP A 124 7.28 -26.65 1.34
N ARG A 125 7.06 -26.88 0.05
CA ARG A 125 7.70 -28.02 -0.65
C ARG A 125 9.21 -27.90 -0.65
N SER A 126 9.75 -26.74 -0.91
CA SER A 126 11.19 -26.50 -0.90
C SER A 126 11.75 -26.63 0.52
N ARG A 127 11.07 -26.09 1.53
CA ARG A 127 11.44 -26.24 2.94
C ARG A 127 11.49 -27.70 3.36
N GLN A 128 10.44 -28.46 3.08
CA GLN A 128 10.39 -29.90 3.37
C GLN A 128 11.49 -30.64 2.64
N ARG A 129 11.66 -30.38 1.35
CA ARG A 129 12.65 -31.06 0.51
C ARG A 129 14.08 -30.81 0.96
N ILE A 130 14.41 -29.58 1.36
CA ILE A 130 15.72 -29.23 1.90
C ILE A 130 16.01 -30.06 3.16
N LEU A 131 15.08 -30.15 4.10
CA LEU A 131 15.24 -30.92 5.33
C LEU A 131 15.40 -32.42 5.07
N GLU A 132 14.66 -32.98 4.09
CA GLU A 132 14.75 -34.40 3.71
C GLU A 132 16.15 -34.78 3.16
N VAL A 133 16.76 -33.88 2.38
CA VAL A 133 18.01 -34.13 1.65
C VAL A 133 19.26 -33.88 2.53
N LEU A 134 19.15 -33.06 3.58
CA LEU A 134 20.24 -32.78 4.50
C LEU A 134 20.69 -34.06 5.27
N PRO A 135 22.00 -34.27 5.47
CA PRO A 135 22.50 -35.30 6.39
C PRO A 135 21.91 -35.09 7.80
N GLU A 136 21.63 -36.19 8.51
CA GLU A 136 20.91 -36.16 9.78
C GLU A 136 21.57 -35.24 10.83
N GLU A 137 22.90 -35.28 10.92
CA GLU A 137 23.69 -34.47 11.84
C GLU A 137 23.51 -32.97 11.54
N ARG A 138 23.59 -32.57 10.27
CA ARG A 138 23.40 -31.21 9.81
C ARG A 138 21.94 -30.76 9.89
N ARG A 139 20.99 -31.66 9.57
CA ARG A 139 19.56 -31.41 9.71
C ARG A 139 19.20 -31.01 11.14
N SER A 140 19.66 -31.78 12.13
CA SER A 140 19.43 -31.49 13.56
C SER A 140 20.00 -30.17 14.00
N ALA A 141 21.16 -29.75 13.45
CA ALA A 141 21.73 -28.44 13.72
C ALA A 141 20.87 -27.31 13.11
N VAL A 142 20.49 -27.46 11.85
CA VAL A 142 19.62 -26.48 11.14
C VAL A 142 18.26 -26.35 11.80
N GLU A 143 17.59 -27.44 12.20
CA GLU A 143 16.30 -27.39 12.87
C GLU A 143 16.33 -26.65 14.21
N ARG A 144 17.42 -26.83 14.99
CA ARG A 144 17.63 -26.03 16.22
C ARG A 144 17.78 -24.55 15.90
N LEU A 145 18.55 -24.21 14.86
CA LEU A 145 18.73 -22.82 14.43
C LEU A 145 17.45 -22.23 13.81
N VAL A 146 16.64 -23.01 13.11
CA VAL A 146 15.29 -22.57 12.62
C VAL A 146 14.44 -22.10 13.79
N THR A 147 14.38 -22.91 14.86
CA THR A 147 13.63 -22.54 16.06
C THR A 147 14.17 -21.27 16.72
N TRP A 148 15.50 -21.13 16.78
CA TRP A 148 16.17 -19.96 17.34
C TRP A 148 15.96 -18.70 16.49
N LYS A 149 16.19 -18.80 15.17
CA LYS A 149 16.06 -17.68 14.22
C LYS A 149 14.63 -17.19 14.00
N LYS A 150 13.62 -18.00 14.30
CA LYS A 150 12.20 -17.60 14.22
C LYS A 150 11.89 -16.29 14.96
N THR A 151 12.63 -15.99 16.04
CA THR A 151 12.46 -14.77 16.83
C THR A 151 13.14 -13.55 16.21
N PHE A 152 14.13 -13.75 15.34
CA PHE A 152 15.00 -12.67 14.85
C PHE A 152 14.90 -12.39 13.36
N ALA A 153 14.57 -13.40 12.55
CA ALA A 153 14.56 -13.27 11.10
C ALA A 153 13.46 -12.31 10.63
N ARG A 154 13.88 -11.27 9.92
CA ARG A 154 13.00 -10.30 9.26
C ARG A 154 12.72 -10.76 7.83
N PRO A 155 11.65 -10.27 7.17
CA PRO A 155 11.39 -10.58 5.75
C PRO A 155 12.60 -10.33 4.83
N CYS A 156 13.33 -9.24 5.03
CA CYS A 156 14.53 -8.94 4.25
C CYS A 156 15.67 -9.94 4.47
N ASP A 157 15.83 -10.48 5.68
CA ASP A 157 16.86 -11.49 6.00
C ASP A 157 16.52 -12.82 5.30
N ILE A 158 15.24 -13.18 5.26
CA ILE A 158 14.72 -14.38 4.56
C ILE A 158 14.95 -14.23 3.05
N THR A 159 14.62 -13.07 2.49
CA THR A 159 14.82 -12.77 1.06
C THR A 159 16.30 -12.86 0.68
N ASP A 160 17.22 -12.35 1.50
CA ASP A 160 18.67 -12.46 1.25
C ASP A 160 19.15 -13.93 1.34
N ALA A 161 18.63 -14.71 2.29
CA ALA A 161 18.95 -16.13 2.40
C ALA A 161 18.44 -16.92 1.17
N HIS A 162 17.25 -16.62 0.64
CA HIS A 162 16.75 -17.18 -0.61
C HIS A 162 17.63 -16.81 -1.81
N ARG A 163 18.08 -15.55 -1.89
CA ARG A 163 19.03 -15.10 -2.89
C ARG A 163 20.34 -15.87 -2.84
N LYS A 164 20.94 -16.03 -1.65
CA LYS A 164 22.17 -16.80 -1.45
C LYS A 164 22.05 -18.26 -1.91
N LEU A 165 20.89 -18.86 -1.68
CA LEU A 165 20.63 -20.22 -2.16
C LEU A 165 20.57 -20.27 -3.70
N GLY A 166 19.86 -19.33 -4.32
CA GLY A 166 19.85 -19.18 -5.77
C GLY A 166 21.23 -18.90 -6.36
N ASP A 167 22.06 -18.10 -5.69
CA ASP A 167 23.45 -17.84 -6.07
C ASP A 167 24.28 -19.11 -6.04
N ALA A 168 24.19 -19.90 -4.97
CA ALA A 168 24.89 -21.17 -4.86
C ALA A 168 24.53 -22.17 -5.98
N ALA A 169 23.27 -22.22 -6.38
CA ALA A 169 22.81 -23.02 -7.51
C ALA A 169 23.41 -22.52 -8.83
N ARG A 170 23.39 -21.20 -9.08
CA ARG A 170 23.94 -20.60 -10.31
C ARG A 170 25.45 -20.81 -10.44
N ASP A 171 26.20 -20.69 -9.35
CA ASP A 171 27.64 -20.94 -9.37
C ASP A 171 27.97 -22.39 -9.79
N LEU A 172 27.15 -23.37 -9.37
CA LEU A 172 27.27 -24.76 -9.77
C LEU A 172 26.87 -24.99 -11.22
N ILE A 173 25.84 -24.31 -11.71
CA ILE A 173 25.42 -24.32 -13.12
C ILE A 173 26.53 -23.74 -14.00
N GLN A 174 27.06 -22.59 -13.68
CA GLN A 174 28.12 -21.92 -14.43
C GLN A 174 29.42 -22.74 -14.49
N SER A 175 29.72 -23.46 -13.41
CA SER A 175 30.89 -24.35 -13.37
C SER A 175 30.64 -25.74 -13.99
N GLY A 176 29.46 -26.02 -14.53
CA GLY A 176 29.10 -27.30 -15.13
C GLY A 176 28.97 -28.46 -14.14
N GLN A 177 28.85 -28.19 -12.84
CA GLN A 177 28.70 -29.20 -11.79
C GLN A 177 27.25 -29.70 -11.63
N ILE A 178 26.28 -28.88 -12.04
CA ILE A 178 24.87 -29.26 -12.22
C ILE A 178 24.39 -28.73 -13.58
N GLU A 179 23.39 -29.39 -14.15
CA GLU A 179 22.80 -28.96 -15.42
C GLU A 179 21.96 -27.71 -15.22
N ASN A 180 21.89 -26.87 -16.29
CA ASN A 180 20.98 -25.70 -16.27
C ASN A 180 19.55 -26.20 -16.41
N PRO A 181 18.66 -25.96 -15.44
CA PRO A 181 17.31 -26.52 -15.49
C PRO A 181 16.46 -25.82 -16.55
N ASP A 182 15.76 -26.59 -17.35
CA ASP A 182 14.85 -26.15 -18.42
C ASP A 182 13.54 -25.50 -17.89
N TRP A 183 13.23 -25.66 -16.60
CA TRP A 183 12.11 -25.00 -15.93
C TRP A 183 12.41 -23.59 -15.43
N ALA A 184 13.69 -23.17 -15.43
CA ALA A 184 14.10 -21.86 -14.96
C ALA A 184 14.34 -20.89 -16.13
N VAL A 185 13.99 -19.63 -15.94
CA VAL A 185 14.25 -18.57 -16.94
C VAL A 185 15.74 -18.24 -16.95
N THR A 186 16.37 -18.39 -18.10
CA THR A 186 17.75 -18.00 -18.33
C THR A 186 17.80 -16.78 -19.23
N SER A 187 18.33 -15.67 -18.72
CA SER A 187 18.54 -14.43 -19.45
C SER A 187 19.99 -14.30 -19.90
N ARG A 188 20.23 -13.70 -21.08
CA ARG A 188 21.56 -13.47 -21.63
C ARG A 188 21.75 -11.99 -21.89
N PHE A 189 22.84 -11.41 -21.41
CA PHE A 189 23.22 -10.01 -21.56
C PHE A 189 24.39 -9.88 -22.52
N PHE A 190 24.24 -9.04 -23.53
CA PHE A 190 25.26 -8.89 -24.56
C PHE A 190 25.25 -7.50 -25.20
N ARG A 191 26.36 -7.19 -25.91
CA ARG A 191 26.49 -5.95 -26.68
C ARG A 191 26.45 -6.26 -28.16
N ARG A 192 25.82 -5.36 -28.93
CA ARG A 192 25.80 -5.43 -30.38
C ARG A 192 25.79 -4.00 -30.94
N ASN A 193 26.78 -3.66 -31.80
CA ASN A 193 26.90 -2.32 -32.41
C ASN A 193 26.92 -1.17 -31.37
N GLY A 194 27.60 -1.34 -30.27
CA GLY A 194 27.69 -0.34 -29.20
C GLY A 194 26.45 -0.17 -28.34
N LYS A 195 25.41 -0.99 -28.57
CA LYS A 195 24.17 -1.01 -27.77
C LYS A 195 24.11 -2.25 -26.88
N PHE A 196 23.29 -2.18 -25.82
CA PHE A 196 23.10 -3.20 -24.81
C PHE A 196 21.80 -3.96 -25.04
N TYR A 197 21.84 -5.28 -24.91
CA TYR A 197 20.69 -6.16 -25.15
C TYR A 197 20.56 -7.20 -24.06
N VAL A 198 19.31 -7.57 -23.79
CA VAL A 198 18.96 -8.72 -22.98
C VAL A 198 18.07 -9.66 -23.80
N LEU A 199 18.42 -10.96 -23.81
CA LEU A 199 17.53 -12.03 -24.27
C LEU A 199 16.88 -12.60 -23.02
N THR A 200 15.56 -12.46 -22.86
CA THR A 200 14.79 -12.96 -21.72
C THR A 200 13.35 -13.24 -22.15
N ASP A 201 12.52 -13.75 -21.26
CA ASP A 201 11.13 -14.09 -21.55
C ASP A 201 10.26 -12.85 -21.78
N ASP A 202 9.36 -12.94 -22.77
CA ASP A 202 8.35 -11.96 -23.08
C ASP A 202 7.00 -12.30 -22.40
N ARG A 203 6.00 -11.48 -22.64
CA ARG A 203 4.61 -11.58 -22.16
C ARG A 203 3.96 -12.97 -22.36
N ASP A 204 4.40 -13.73 -23.34
CA ASP A 204 3.94 -15.07 -23.65
C ASP A 204 4.85 -16.18 -23.08
N GLY A 205 5.91 -15.81 -22.37
CA GLY A 205 6.90 -16.72 -21.82
C GLY A 205 7.96 -17.20 -22.82
N THR A 206 7.96 -16.68 -24.05
CA THR A 206 8.98 -17.02 -25.05
C THR A 206 10.19 -16.10 -24.96
N PRO A 207 11.43 -16.61 -25.06
CA PRO A 207 12.62 -15.75 -25.06
C PRO A 207 12.66 -14.81 -26.27
N ARG A 208 12.89 -13.51 -26.03
CA ARG A 208 13.08 -12.48 -27.06
C ARG A 208 14.22 -11.54 -26.71
N GLU A 209 14.81 -10.92 -27.73
CA GLU A 209 15.83 -9.90 -27.57
C GLU A 209 15.19 -8.52 -27.36
N PHE A 210 15.65 -7.82 -26.32
CA PHE A 210 15.24 -6.46 -26.00
C PHE A 210 16.46 -5.55 -25.92
N GLN A 211 16.38 -4.35 -26.51
CA GLN A 211 17.38 -3.31 -26.32
C GLN A 211 17.17 -2.65 -24.97
N VAL A 212 18.24 -2.46 -24.21
CA VAL A 212 18.25 -1.62 -23.02
C VAL A 212 18.49 -0.19 -23.44
N ASP A 213 17.52 0.69 -23.18
CA ASP A 213 17.58 2.08 -23.61
C ASP A 213 18.05 3.01 -22.48
N TYR A 214 17.69 2.70 -21.22
CA TYR A 214 18.02 3.51 -20.06
C TYR A 214 18.49 2.64 -18.90
N VAL A 215 19.21 3.29 -18.00
CA VAL A 215 19.61 2.78 -16.70
C VAL A 215 19.12 3.71 -15.60
N PHE A 216 18.84 3.19 -14.40
CA PHE A 216 18.55 4.04 -13.27
C PHE A 216 19.12 3.47 -11.98
N GLY A 217 19.55 4.38 -11.09
CA GLY A 217 20.34 4.06 -9.93
C GLY A 217 21.79 3.68 -10.28
N VAL A 218 22.68 3.90 -9.32
CA VAL A 218 24.14 3.64 -9.47
C VAL A 218 24.75 2.98 -8.24
N TYR A 219 24.02 2.95 -7.13
CA TYR A 219 24.43 2.31 -5.89
C TYR A 219 23.25 2.17 -4.92
N PRO A 220 23.06 1.01 -4.24
CA PRO A 220 23.91 -0.21 -4.32
C PRO A 220 23.60 -1.09 -5.53
N LEU A 221 22.54 -0.79 -6.26
CA LEU A 221 22.12 -1.53 -7.46
C LEU A 221 21.92 -0.59 -8.62
N GLN A 222 21.97 -1.17 -9.83
CA GLN A 222 21.52 -0.52 -11.06
C GLN A 222 20.49 -1.39 -11.74
N GLN A 223 19.38 -0.76 -12.17
CA GLN A 223 18.31 -1.39 -12.94
C GLN A 223 18.32 -0.94 -14.40
N TYR A 224 17.63 -1.69 -15.26
CA TYR A 224 17.68 -1.56 -16.71
C TYR A 224 16.27 -1.43 -17.27
N LEU A 225 16.11 -0.51 -18.21
CA LEU A 225 14.82 -0.15 -18.79
C LEU A 225 14.80 -0.47 -20.28
N VAL A 226 13.66 -1.01 -20.72
CA VAL A 226 13.36 -1.39 -22.10
C VAL A 226 12.17 -0.60 -22.60
N THR A 227 12.30 0.08 -23.74
CA THR A 227 11.19 0.81 -24.37
C THR A 227 10.44 -0.09 -25.34
N PHE A 228 9.12 -0.16 -25.17
CA PHE A 228 8.22 -0.91 -26.04
C PHE A 228 7.64 0.00 -27.15
N PRO A 229 7.16 -0.59 -28.28
CA PRO A 229 6.61 0.19 -29.40
C PRO A 229 5.39 1.06 -29.04
N ASP A 230 4.65 0.74 -27.98
CA ASP A 230 3.52 1.51 -27.46
C ASP A 230 3.95 2.64 -26.52
N GLY A 231 5.24 2.89 -26.39
CA GLY A 231 5.83 3.93 -25.55
C GLY A 231 5.91 3.58 -24.07
N ARG A 232 5.51 2.36 -23.67
CA ARG A 232 5.80 1.87 -22.32
C ARG A 232 7.30 1.66 -22.16
N VAL A 233 7.81 2.11 -21.03
CA VAL A 233 9.17 1.82 -20.58
C VAL A 233 9.04 0.82 -19.42
N GLN A 234 9.59 -0.39 -19.59
CA GLN A 234 9.47 -1.49 -18.65
C GLN A 234 10.78 -1.71 -17.91
N CYS A 235 10.67 -1.91 -16.59
CA CYS A 235 11.80 -2.22 -15.74
C CYS A 235 12.06 -3.73 -15.73
N LEU A 236 13.29 -4.15 -16.01
CA LEU A 236 13.70 -5.55 -15.86
C LEU A 236 13.72 -5.94 -14.38
N PRO A 237 13.32 -7.18 -14.03
CA PRO A 237 13.43 -7.70 -12.66
C PRO A 237 14.88 -8.12 -12.33
N LEU A 238 15.77 -7.99 -13.29
CA LEU A 238 17.19 -8.31 -13.18
C LEU A 238 17.97 -7.01 -12.98
N ALA A 239 18.68 -6.93 -11.85
CA ALA A 239 19.47 -5.77 -11.47
C ALA A 239 20.94 -6.15 -11.25
N TRP A 240 21.81 -5.16 -11.33
CA TRP A 240 23.23 -5.31 -11.06
C TRP A 240 23.56 -4.90 -9.64
N ASP A 241 24.06 -5.83 -8.82
CA ASP A 241 24.63 -5.53 -7.51
C ASP A 241 26.03 -4.93 -7.72
N VAL A 242 26.16 -3.65 -7.44
CA VAL A 242 27.39 -2.88 -7.64
C VAL A 242 28.49 -3.31 -6.68
N LYS A 243 28.13 -3.71 -5.46
CA LYS A 243 29.06 -4.16 -4.43
C LYS A 243 29.64 -5.54 -4.74
N SER A 244 28.78 -6.49 -5.09
CA SER A 244 29.16 -7.88 -5.37
C SER A 244 29.56 -8.09 -6.83
N ARG A 245 29.34 -7.10 -7.71
CA ARG A 245 29.59 -7.13 -9.14
C ARG A 245 28.98 -8.33 -9.84
N ARG A 246 27.67 -8.54 -9.61
CA ARG A 246 26.91 -9.66 -10.22
C ARG A 246 25.46 -9.30 -10.45
N TRP A 247 24.85 -10.02 -11.38
CA TRP A 247 23.42 -9.97 -11.62
C TRP A 247 22.66 -10.65 -10.49
N PHE A 248 21.49 -10.12 -10.15
CA PHE A 248 20.53 -10.74 -9.25
C PHE A 248 19.10 -10.46 -9.69
N HIS A 249 18.17 -11.27 -9.19
CA HIS A 249 16.73 -11.07 -9.43
C HIS A 249 16.09 -10.40 -8.22
N LEU A 250 15.20 -9.43 -8.45
CA LEU A 250 14.50 -8.68 -7.39
C LEU A 250 13.52 -9.54 -6.59
N TYR A 251 13.10 -10.68 -7.14
CA TYR A 251 12.19 -11.64 -6.49
C TYR A 251 12.85 -13.01 -6.33
N PRO A 252 13.79 -13.19 -5.39
CA PRO A 252 14.52 -14.44 -5.24
C PRO A 252 13.71 -15.56 -4.58
N SER A 253 12.60 -15.23 -3.94
CA SER A 253 11.74 -16.17 -3.20
C SER A 253 10.83 -16.96 -4.12
N ASP A 254 10.26 -16.32 -5.14
CA ASP A 254 9.21 -16.86 -5.97
C ASP A 254 9.49 -16.71 -7.47
N PRO A 255 9.08 -17.67 -8.32
CA PRO A 255 9.11 -17.51 -9.77
C PRO A 255 8.02 -16.49 -10.15
N ILE A 256 8.33 -15.64 -11.13
CA ILE A 256 7.38 -14.64 -11.66
C ILE A 256 7.04 -15.04 -13.11
N PRO A 257 6.04 -15.90 -13.34
CA PRO A 257 5.69 -16.34 -14.68
C PRO A 257 5.05 -15.23 -15.51
N ALA A 258 5.03 -15.38 -16.83
CA ALA A 258 4.55 -14.38 -17.79
C ALA A 258 3.11 -13.87 -17.54
N GLN A 259 2.28 -14.65 -16.82
CA GLN A 259 0.91 -14.27 -16.45
C GLN A 259 0.85 -13.51 -15.13
N ASP A 260 1.93 -13.46 -14.37
CA ASP A 260 1.98 -12.77 -13.08
C ASP A 260 1.92 -11.25 -13.28
N PRO A 261 1.17 -10.52 -12.46
CA PRO A 261 1.15 -9.05 -12.50
C PRO A 261 2.51 -8.39 -12.25
N LEU A 262 3.39 -9.06 -11.49
CA LEU A 262 4.77 -8.61 -11.22
C LEU A 262 5.74 -8.96 -12.36
N HIS A 263 5.30 -9.71 -13.39
CA HIS A 263 6.15 -9.99 -14.53
C HIS A 263 6.60 -8.68 -15.19
N TRP A 264 7.87 -8.60 -15.57
CA TRP A 264 8.49 -7.36 -16.02
C TRP A 264 7.80 -6.67 -17.21
N THR A 265 7.06 -7.42 -18.03
CA THR A 265 6.27 -6.87 -19.15
C THR A 265 4.88 -6.38 -18.75
N ARG A 266 4.50 -6.45 -17.45
CA ARG A 266 3.17 -6.11 -16.93
C ARG A 266 3.14 -4.73 -16.29
N ALA A 267 1.93 -4.32 -15.88
CA ALA A 267 1.65 -2.98 -15.39
C ALA A 267 2.47 -2.60 -14.15
N LEU A 268 2.72 -3.52 -13.21
CA LEU A 268 3.45 -3.22 -11.96
C LEU A 268 4.95 -2.98 -12.16
N GLN A 269 5.50 -3.23 -13.37
CA GLN A 269 6.88 -2.93 -13.75
C GLN A 269 6.98 -1.80 -14.79
N ASN A 270 5.87 -1.06 -14.99
CA ASN A 270 5.82 0.07 -15.91
C ASN A 270 6.47 1.30 -15.26
N TRP A 271 7.64 1.68 -15.78
CA TRP A 271 8.40 2.83 -15.30
C TRP A 271 7.65 4.16 -15.46
N ASN A 272 6.86 4.35 -16.54
CA ASN A 272 6.20 5.63 -16.85
C ASN A 272 5.31 6.14 -15.70
N TYR A 273 4.71 5.24 -14.90
CA TYR A 273 3.89 5.68 -13.76
C TYR A 273 4.42 5.24 -12.39
N MET A 274 5.28 4.21 -12.33
CA MET A 274 5.81 3.73 -11.04
C MET A 274 7.05 4.53 -10.58
N CYS A 275 7.93 4.89 -11.52
CA CYS A 275 9.27 5.38 -11.22
C CYS A 275 9.54 6.80 -11.73
N ALA A 276 9.00 7.13 -12.91
CA ALA A 276 9.38 8.31 -13.69
C ALA A 276 9.21 9.64 -12.92
N ASP A 277 8.13 9.77 -12.13
CA ASP A 277 7.81 11.01 -11.41
C ASP A 277 8.86 11.38 -10.34
N CYS A 278 9.61 10.38 -9.83
CA CYS A 278 10.70 10.58 -8.87
C CYS A 278 12.09 10.58 -9.51
N HIS A 279 12.23 10.08 -10.74
CA HIS A 279 13.52 9.90 -11.42
C HIS A 279 13.73 10.83 -12.62
N THR A 280 12.82 11.78 -12.86
CA THR A 280 12.93 12.79 -13.92
C THR A 280 12.51 14.17 -13.41
N THR A 281 12.83 15.21 -14.18
CA THR A 281 12.37 16.58 -13.90
C THR A 281 11.25 16.95 -14.86
N ASN A 282 10.10 17.42 -14.33
CA ASN A 282 8.91 17.84 -15.07
C ASN A 282 8.36 16.77 -16.02
N LEU A 283 8.03 15.63 -15.45
CA LEU A 283 7.44 14.50 -16.17
C LEU A 283 6.09 14.86 -16.82
N GLN A 284 5.97 14.54 -18.10
CA GLN A 284 4.72 14.57 -18.86
C GLN A 284 4.48 13.18 -19.45
N LYS A 285 3.58 12.41 -18.85
CA LYS A 285 3.30 11.02 -19.28
C LYS A 285 2.68 10.95 -20.68
N ASN A 286 1.83 11.93 -21.01
CA ASN A 286 1.10 12.04 -22.28
C ASN A 286 0.46 10.71 -22.69
N TYR A 287 -0.17 10.05 -21.70
CA TYR A 287 -0.84 8.77 -21.89
C TYR A 287 -2.19 8.95 -22.58
N ASP A 288 -2.42 8.17 -23.63
CA ASP A 288 -3.70 8.08 -24.34
C ASP A 288 -4.38 6.73 -24.02
N VAL A 289 -5.48 6.79 -23.27
CA VAL A 289 -6.26 5.61 -22.90
C VAL A 289 -6.94 4.93 -24.10
N THR A 290 -7.27 5.68 -25.15
CA THR A 290 -7.95 5.14 -26.35
C THR A 290 -7.07 4.17 -27.12
N THR A 291 -5.81 4.52 -27.23
CA THR A 291 -4.79 3.71 -27.93
C THR A 291 -3.96 2.86 -26.99
N ASN A 292 -4.06 3.09 -25.66
CA ASN A 292 -3.22 2.50 -24.62
C ASN A 292 -1.74 2.71 -24.91
N THR A 293 -1.34 3.96 -25.23
CA THR A 293 0.03 4.33 -25.61
C THR A 293 0.54 5.52 -24.80
N TYR A 294 1.87 5.58 -24.65
CA TYR A 294 2.57 6.70 -24.02
C TYR A 294 3.35 7.53 -25.04
N ARG A 295 3.47 8.83 -24.76
CA ARG A 295 4.42 9.75 -25.39
C ARG A 295 5.12 10.54 -24.29
N THR A 296 5.75 9.80 -23.37
CA THR A 296 6.35 10.39 -22.19
C THR A 296 7.50 11.31 -22.54
N GLU A 297 7.45 12.52 -21.97
CA GLU A 297 8.46 13.56 -22.10
C GLU A 297 8.85 14.08 -20.72
N TRP A 298 10.04 14.65 -20.63
CA TRP A 298 10.57 15.31 -19.43
C TRP A 298 11.45 16.48 -19.82
N SER A 299 11.67 17.42 -18.92
CA SER A 299 12.59 18.54 -19.16
C SER A 299 14.04 18.09 -19.00
N GLU A 300 14.34 17.24 -18.00
CA GLU A 300 15.64 16.58 -17.80
C GLU A 300 15.43 15.12 -17.36
N ILE A 301 16.35 14.26 -17.78
CA ILE A 301 16.26 12.80 -17.58
C ILE A 301 16.45 12.37 -16.11
N ASP A 302 16.92 13.27 -15.27
CA ASP A 302 17.32 13.09 -13.89
C ASP A 302 16.60 14.09 -12.97
N VAL A 303 16.92 14.07 -11.66
CA VAL A 303 16.39 15.00 -10.68
C VAL A 303 17.29 16.24 -10.63
N SER A 304 16.99 17.19 -11.51
CA SER A 304 17.79 18.41 -11.69
C SER A 304 17.35 19.57 -10.78
N CYS A 305 18.02 20.71 -10.92
CA CYS A 305 17.81 21.92 -10.13
C CYS A 305 16.33 22.32 -10.04
N GLU A 306 15.65 22.33 -11.18
CA GLU A 306 14.26 22.78 -11.28
C GLU A 306 13.24 21.81 -10.67
N ALA A 307 13.62 20.56 -10.38
CA ALA A 307 12.77 19.63 -9.61
C ALA A 307 12.55 20.11 -8.16
N CYS A 308 13.56 20.73 -7.57
CA CYS A 308 13.52 21.25 -6.21
C CYS A 308 13.20 22.76 -6.15
N HIS A 309 13.71 23.56 -7.09
CA HIS A 309 13.60 25.02 -7.05
C HIS A 309 12.44 25.57 -7.88
N GLY A 310 11.84 24.75 -8.74
CA GLY A 310 10.76 25.12 -9.66
C GLY A 310 11.27 25.68 -10.99
N PRO A 311 10.36 25.91 -11.97
CA PRO A 311 10.70 26.35 -13.31
C PRO A 311 11.39 27.72 -13.30
N ALA A 312 12.58 27.82 -13.92
CA ALA A 312 13.52 28.92 -13.70
C ALA A 312 13.47 30.04 -14.76
N SER A 313 12.61 29.97 -15.79
CA SER A 313 12.59 30.98 -16.86
C SER A 313 12.40 32.41 -16.34
N LEU A 314 11.52 32.59 -15.32
CA LEU A 314 11.32 33.90 -14.68
C LEU A 314 12.56 34.36 -13.92
N HIS A 315 13.21 33.45 -13.18
CA HIS A 315 14.43 33.75 -12.45
C HIS A 315 15.54 34.23 -13.38
N VAL A 316 15.78 33.52 -14.49
CA VAL A 316 16.77 33.88 -15.49
C VAL A 316 16.44 35.24 -16.10
N GLN A 317 15.18 35.46 -16.49
CA GLN A 317 14.74 36.77 -17.04
C GLN A 317 14.94 37.92 -16.04
N LEU A 318 14.62 37.70 -14.75
CA LEU A 318 14.80 38.70 -13.72
C LEU A 318 16.28 38.98 -13.43
N ALA A 319 17.09 37.92 -13.32
CA ALA A 319 18.53 38.02 -13.07
C ALA A 319 19.31 38.68 -14.20
N ASP A 320 18.88 38.47 -15.46
CA ASP A 320 19.44 39.13 -16.63
C ASP A 320 18.94 40.59 -16.82
N SER A 321 18.01 41.06 -16.00
CA SER A 321 17.47 42.41 -16.10
C SER A 321 18.48 43.43 -15.55
N TRP A 322 18.41 44.64 -16.08
CA TRP A 322 19.22 45.77 -15.60
C TRP A 322 18.63 46.42 -14.35
N SER A 323 17.51 45.91 -13.83
CA SER A 323 16.80 46.47 -12.67
C SER A 323 17.58 46.23 -11.39
N LEU A 324 17.72 47.28 -10.54
CA LEU A 324 18.23 47.17 -9.18
C LEU A 324 17.20 46.52 -8.22
N PHE A 325 15.93 46.44 -8.63
CA PHE A 325 14.81 45.96 -7.84
C PHE A 325 14.12 44.80 -8.50
N TRP A 326 14.89 43.97 -9.24
CA TRP A 326 14.38 42.84 -10.05
C TRP A 326 13.57 41.83 -9.24
N ASP A 327 13.90 41.64 -7.97
CA ASP A 327 13.23 40.66 -7.09
C ASP A 327 12.09 41.23 -6.24
N ARG A 328 11.76 42.53 -6.43
CA ARG A 328 10.86 43.28 -5.55
C ARG A 328 9.45 42.70 -5.39
N LYS A 329 8.79 42.28 -6.50
CA LYS A 329 7.39 41.85 -6.48
C LYS A 329 7.23 40.33 -6.38
N ARG A 330 8.08 39.60 -7.02
CA ARG A 330 7.96 38.13 -7.19
C ARG A 330 9.11 37.36 -6.54
N GLY A 331 9.88 38.05 -5.69
CA GLY A 331 11.11 37.50 -5.17
C GLY A 331 12.09 37.21 -6.29
N ASN A 332 12.92 36.21 -6.11
CA ASN A 332 13.87 35.76 -7.14
C ASN A 332 13.26 34.81 -8.18
N GLY A 333 11.95 34.54 -8.13
CA GLY A 333 11.25 33.65 -9.05
C GLY A 333 11.43 32.17 -8.82
N LEU A 334 12.16 31.79 -7.77
CA LEU A 334 12.42 30.40 -7.37
C LEU A 334 12.21 30.19 -5.88
N VAL A 335 12.07 28.94 -5.46
CA VAL A 335 12.01 28.57 -4.06
C VAL A 335 13.41 28.51 -3.46
N SER A 336 13.59 29.13 -2.29
CA SER A 336 14.83 29.10 -1.52
C SER A 336 14.60 28.41 -0.18
N PHE A 337 15.34 27.34 0.07
CA PHE A 337 15.26 26.52 1.29
C PHE A 337 16.19 27.01 2.41
N SER A 338 16.54 28.30 2.42
CA SER A 338 17.36 28.84 3.51
C SER A 338 16.62 28.78 4.86
N PRO A 339 17.33 28.53 5.98
CA PRO A 339 16.73 28.47 7.31
C PRO A 339 15.95 29.74 7.72
N GLN A 340 16.28 30.86 7.13
CA GLN A 340 15.64 32.15 7.38
C GLN A 340 14.31 32.33 6.62
N LYS A 341 14.09 31.55 5.55
CA LYS A 341 12.95 31.71 4.64
C LYS A 341 11.94 30.57 4.72
N CYS A 342 12.36 29.37 5.15
CA CYS A 342 11.50 28.18 5.19
C CYS A 342 11.55 27.50 6.57
N ASP A 343 10.37 27.14 7.07
CA ASP A 343 10.25 26.25 8.22
C ASP A 343 10.58 24.79 7.85
N ASN A 344 10.64 23.90 8.85
CA ASN A 344 10.95 22.50 8.59
C ASN A 344 9.86 21.80 7.78
N LYS A 345 8.59 22.19 7.97
CA LYS A 345 7.47 21.58 7.23
C LYS A 345 7.60 21.86 5.74
N THR A 346 7.86 23.09 5.34
CA THR A 346 8.06 23.48 3.94
C THR A 346 9.20 22.70 3.28
N VAL A 347 10.33 22.52 3.98
CA VAL A 347 11.47 21.75 3.45
C VAL A 347 11.10 20.27 3.31
N VAL A 348 10.48 19.69 4.32
CA VAL A 348 10.08 18.26 4.31
C VAL A 348 9.00 18.03 3.26
N ASP A 349 8.00 18.90 3.14
CA ASP A 349 6.94 18.85 2.12
C ASP A 349 7.51 18.96 0.69
N SER A 350 8.62 19.68 0.49
CA SER A 350 9.27 19.80 -0.82
C SER A 350 10.10 18.57 -1.21
N CYS A 351 10.62 17.81 -0.23
CA CYS A 351 11.30 16.54 -0.48
C CYS A 351 10.30 15.36 -0.65
N ALA A 352 9.13 15.46 -0.01
CA ALA A 352 8.12 14.41 0.05
C ALA A 352 7.63 13.88 -1.32
N PRO A 353 7.51 14.65 -2.42
CA PRO A 353 7.10 14.13 -3.71
C PRO A 353 7.89 12.92 -4.19
N CYS A 354 9.19 12.85 -3.87
CA CYS A 354 10.07 11.72 -4.22
C CYS A 354 10.36 10.81 -3.02
N HIS A 355 10.34 11.34 -1.79
CA HIS A 355 10.72 10.63 -0.57
C HIS A 355 9.51 10.19 0.29
N ALA A 356 8.30 10.07 -0.31
CA ALA A 356 7.12 9.52 0.32
C ALA A 356 6.46 8.47 -0.57
N ARG A 357 5.96 7.39 0.01
CA ARG A 357 4.98 6.53 -0.67
C ARG A 357 3.66 7.27 -0.72
N ARG A 358 3.19 7.55 -1.93
CA ARG A 358 2.10 8.53 -2.11
C ARG A 358 1.34 8.31 -3.43
N ARG A 359 0.16 8.89 -3.51
CA ARG A 359 -0.66 8.98 -4.72
C ARG A 359 -0.82 10.45 -5.14
N PRO A 360 -0.55 10.83 -6.40
CA PRO A 360 -0.76 12.20 -6.88
C PRO A 360 -2.27 12.50 -6.99
N ILE A 361 -2.65 13.73 -6.65
CA ILE A 361 -4.03 14.25 -6.76
C ILE A 361 -4.10 15.59 -7.51
N ALA A 362 -2.98 16.23 -7.72
CA ALA A 362 -2.85 17.44 -8.54
C ALA A 362 -1.44 17.50 -9.14
N SER A 363 -1.28 18.19 -10.28
CA SER A 363 0.00 18.39 -10.98
C SER A 363 -0.05 19.74 -11.71
N PRO A 364 1.12 20.40 -11.92
CA PRO A 364 2.42 20.09 -11.35
C PRO A 364 2.50 20.45 -9.84
N PHE A 365 3.44 19.85 -9.12
CA PHE A 365 3.75 20.25 -7.74
C PHE A 365 4.69 21.46 -7.76
N PRO A 366 4.30 22.63 -7.25
CA PRO A 366 5.20 23.73 -7.11
C PRO A 366 6.03 23.55 -5.82
N PRO A 367 7.37 23.45 -5.90
CA PRO A 367 8.19 23.34 -4.70
C PRO A 367 7.90 24.47 -3.70
N GLY A 368 7.87 24.14 -2.41
CA GLY A 368 7.51 25.07 -1.34
C GLY A 368 6.03 25.12 -0.97
N GLU A 369 5.16 24.51 -1.77
CA GLU A 369 3.73 24.36 -1.47
C GLU A 369 3.47 23.19 -0.51
N ALA A 370 2.27 23.15 0.10
CA ALA A 370 1.89 22.09 1.01
C ALA A 370 1.71 20.76 0.27
N PHE A 371 2.45 19.74 0.67
CA PHE A 371 2.44 18.41 0.06
C PHE A 371 1.03 17.80 -0.08
N LEU A 372 0.19 17.93 0.95
CA LEU A 372 -1.18 17.40 0.96
C LEU A 372 -2.14 18.10 -0.01
N ASN A 373 -1.73 19.18 -0.69
CA ASN A 373 -2.51 19.76 -1.78
C ASN A 373 -2.26 19.08 -3.12
N TYR A 374 -1.22 18.23 -3.22
CA TYR A 374 -0.81 17.59 -4.46
C TYR A 374 -0.74 16.06 -4.34
N TYR A 375 -0.56 15.55 -3.13
CA TYR A 375 -0.39 14.13 -2.87
C TYR A 375 -1.17 13.66 -1.64
N VAL A 376 -1.57 12.39 -1.66
CA VAL A 376 -2.07 11.64 -0.51
C VAL A 376 -0.99 10.64 -0.10
N PRO A 377 -0.35 10.80 1.07
CA PRO A 377 0.65 9.84 1.56
C PRO A 377 0.00 8.56 2.07
N GLU A 378 0.78 7.46 2.06
CA GLU A 378 0.45 6.31 2.88
C GLU A 378 0.71 6.61 4.35
N LEU A 379 -0.12 6.01 5.22
CA LEU A 379 0.03 6.07 6.66
C LEU A 379 0.74 4.81 7.16
N LEU A 380 0.75 4.58 8.49
CA LEU A 380 1.43 3.42 9.08
C LEU A 380 0.61 2.13 8.86
N ASP A 381 0.48 1.75 7.59
CA ASP A 381 -0.22 0.54 7.17
C ASP A 381 0.49 -0.73 7.65
N GLY A 382 -0.29 -1.80 7.92
CA GLY A 382 0.23 -3.06 8.45
C GLY A 382 1.12 -3.85 7.49
N ASN A 383 1.01 -3.58 6.19
CA ASN A 383 1.86 -4.22 5.18
C ASN A 383 3.20 -3.51 5.02
N LEU A 384 3.29 -2.24 5.43
CA LEU A 384 4.48 -1.40 5.26
C LEU A 384 5.23 -1.16 6.57
N TYR A 385 4.55 -1.25 7.69
CA TYR A 385 5.13 -0.91 9.00
C TYR A 385 4.81 -1.97 10.06
N TYR A 386 5.79 -2.22 10.92
CA TYR A 386 5.53 -2.93 12.18
C TYR A 386 4.55 -2.13 13.07
N PRO A 387 3.89 -2.77 14.05
CA PRO A 387 2.95 -2.07 14.93
C PRO A 387 3.52 -0.88 15.69
N ASP A 388 4.82 -0.84 15.92
CA ASP A 388 5.51 0.29 16.57
C ASP A 388 5.93 1.40 15.59
N GLY A 389 5.64 1.24 14.29
CA GLY A 389 5.96 2.18 13.24
C GLY A 389 7.36 2.05 12.65
N GLN A 390 8.13 0.99 12.97
CA GLN A 390 9.33 0.64 12.20
C GLN A 390 8.94 0.20 10.80
N ILE A 391 9.79 0.48 9.81
CA ILE A 391 9.55 0.07 8.43
C ILE A 391 9.68 -1.45 8.33
N LEU A 392 8.66 -2.10 7.75
CA LEU A 392 8.59 -3.53 7.50
C LEU A 392 8.93 -3.86 6.05
N ASP A 393 8.30 -3.15 5.10
CA ASP A 393 8.47 -3.33 3.67
C ASP A 393 8.83 -2.00 3.01
N GLU A 394 9.07 -1.99 1.71
CA GLU A 394 9.58 -0.83 1.01
C GLU A 394 8.67 0.39 1.16
N ASP A 395 9.14 1.34 1.94
CA ASP A 395 8.61 2.68 2.06
C ASP A 395 9.78 3.66 2.11
N TYR A 396 9.46 4.96 2.06
CA TYR A 396 10.44 6.02 1.99
C TYR A 396 10.49 6.81 3.31
N GLU A 397 11.41 7.73 3.40
CA GLU A 397 11.79 8.41 4.64
C GLU A 397 10.71 9.28 5.25
N TYR A 398 9.78 9.83 4.43
CA TYR A 398 8.81 10.83 4.87
C TYR A 398 7.95 10.37 6.06
N ALA A 399 7.25 9.25 5.93
CA ALA A 399 6.34 8.79 6.97
C ALA A 399 7.10 8.33 8.24
N SER A 400 8.30 7.75 8.09
CA SER A 400 9.19 7.46 9.21
C SER A 400 9.64 8.73 9.92
N PHE A 401 10.10 9.74 9.17
CA PHE A 401 10.57 11.00 9.76
C PHE A 401 9.49 11.76 10.48
N LEU A 402 8.25 11.78 9.97
CA LEU A 402 7.09 12.41 10.65
C LEU A 402 6.79 11.80 12.02
N GLN A 403 7.20 10.56 12.29
CA GLN A 403 7.07 9.93 13.61
C GLN A 403 8.08 10.51 14.61
N SER A 404 9.23 11.00 14.13
CA SER A 404 10.36 11.37 14.97
C SER A 404 10.09 12.58 15.86
N LEU A 405 10.71 12.58 17.05
CA LEU A 405 10.71 13.76 17.91
C LEU A 405 11.51 14.91 17.27
N MET A 406 12.52 14.60 16.45
CA MET A 406 13.34 15.61 15.77
C MET A 406 12.51 16.42 14.78
N TYR A 407 11.66 15.80 13.96
CA TYR A 407 10.71 16.50 13.10
C TYR A 407 9.84 17.48 13.90
N ARG A 408 9.26 17.02 15.01
CA ARG A 408 8.42 17.86 15.89
C ARG A 408 9.19 19.00 16.57
N LYS A 409 10.51 18.90 16.64
CA LYS A 409 11.40 19.94 17.16
C LYS A 409 11.96 20.87 16.09
N GLY A 410 11.49 20.74 14.85
CA GLY A 410 11.85 21.65 13.77
C GLY A 410 13.09 21.26 12.97
N VAL A 411 13.59 20.01 13.14
CA VAL A 411 14.71 19.50 12.33
C VAL A 411 14.23 19.27 10.88
N ARG A 412 15.08 19.56 9.92
CA ARG A 412 14.84 19.47 8.47
C ARG A 412 15.73 18.39 7.85
N CYS A 413 15.37 17.88 6.69
CA CYS A 413 16.23 16.99 5.90
C CYS A 413 17.62 17.61 5.65
N ALA A 414 17.64 18.89 5.29
CA ALA A 414 18.87 19.64 5.03
C ALA A 414 19.75 19.92 6.26
N ASP A 415 19.32 19.61 7.48
CA ASP A 415 20.19 19.68 8.66
C ASP A 415 21.16 18.50 8.72
N CYS A 416 20.76 17.34 8.15
CA CYS A 416 21.57 16.12 8.09
C CYS A 416 22.13 15.86 6.69
N HIS A 417 21.42 16.19 5.62
CA HIS A 417 21.82 15.96 4.25
C HIS A 417 22.23 17.28 3.55
N ASP A 418 23.12 17.16 2.59
CA ASP A 418 23.37 18.21 1.61
C ASP A 418 22.58 17.85 0.34
N PRO A 419 21.49 18.58 -0.01
CA PRO A 419 20.64 18.23 -1.13
C PRO A 419 21.32 18.32 -2.49
N HIS A 420 22.37 19.16 -2.66
CA HIS A 420 23.12 19.25 -3.92
C HIS A 420 24.01 18.03 -4.14
N THR A 421 24.62 17.49 -3.09
CA THR A 421 25.42 16.27 -3.21
C THR A 421 24.59 14.98 -3.04
N ALA A 422 23.30 15.11 -2.65
CA ALA A 422 22.41 14.01 -2.26
C ALA A 422 23.00 13.09 -1.17
N ARG A 423 23.87 13.63 -0.30
CA ARG A 423 24.61 12.86 0.71
C ARG A 423 24.39 13.39 2.12
N VAL A 424 24.69 12.51 3.06
CA VAL A 424 24.82 12.90 4.46
C VAL A 424 26.00 13.85 4.61
N LYS A 425 25.84 14.94 5.36
CA LYS A 425 26.94 15.86 5.68
C LYS A 425 28.11 15.09 6.31
N PHE A 426 29.31 15.52 5.99
CA PHE A 426 30.58 14.89 6.39
C PHE A 426 30.89 13.53 5.72
N ALA A 427 30.02 13.00 4.85
CA ALA A 427 30.33 11.81 4.07
C ALA A 427 31.31 12.15 2.91
N GLU A 428 32.24 11.22 2.64
CA GLU A 428 33.15 11.36 1.51
C GLU A 428 32.44 11.18 0.16
N LYS A 429 32.90 11.89 -0.87
CA LYS A 429 32.37 11.75 -2.22
C LYS A 429 32.94 10.48 -2.86
N ALA A 430 32.08 9.48 -3.16
CA ALA A 430 32.48 8.28 -3.91
C ALA A 430 32.24 8.51 -5.41
N LYS A 431 33.03 7.85 -6.25
CA LYS A 431 32.85 7.86 -7.72
C LYS A 431 31.76 6.90 -8.12
N VAL A 432 31.20 7.13 -9.31
CA VAL A 432 30.22 6.23 -9.93
C VAL A 432 30.80 4.81 -10.03
N GLY A 433 30.02 3.81 -9.59
CA GLY A 433 30.44 2.39 -9.59
C GLY A 433 31.43 1.99 -8.51
N GLU A 434 31.84 2.91 -7.64
CA GLU A 434 32.65 2.55 -6.45
C GLU A 434 31.77 2.06 -5.30
N VAL A 435 32.27 1.08 -4.56
CA VAL A 435 31.63 0.60 -3.33
C VAL A 435 31.68 1.71 -2.28
N ARG A 436 30.54 2.19 -1.86
CA ARG A 436 30.44 3.23 -0.83
C ARG A 436 30.60 2.63 0.53
N GLN A 437 31.41 3.27 1.39
CA GLN A 437 31.46 2.91 2.79
C GLN A 437 30.21 3.42 3.50
N PRO A 438 29.58 2.60 4.38
CA PRO A 438 28.49 3.08 5.22
C PRO A 438 28.93 4.31 6.01
N TYR A 439 28.08 5.34 6.06
CA TYR A 439 28.38 6.49 6.91
C TYR A 439 28.27 6.08 8.39
N ALA A 440 29.35 6.21 9.10
CA ALA A 440 29.50 5.74 10.48
C ALA A 440 30.20 6.79 11.38
N ASP A 441 30.01 8.10 11.13
CA ASP A 441 30.60 9.17 11.93
C ASP A 441 29.54 9.83 12.81
N ASN A 442 29.73 9.80 14.13
CA ASN A 442 28.85 10.42 15.12
C ASN A 442 28.84 11.94 15.07
N LYS A 443 29.77 12.58 14.31
CA LYS A 443 29.82 14.05 14.11
C LYS A 443 28.49 14.62 13.61
N LEU A 444 27.77 13.88 12.78
CA LEU A 444 26.45 14.32 12.30
C LEU A 444 25.48 14.58 13.46
N CYS A 445 25.38 13.64 14.38
CA CYS A 445 24.51 13.74 15.56
C CYS A 445 25.08 14.74 16.58
N GLY A 446 26.43 14.80 16.67
CA GLY A 446 27.18 15.70 17.55
C GLY A 446 26.99 17.18 17.27
N GLN A 447 26.41 17.57 16.11
CA GLN A 447 26.01 18.95 15.83
C GLN A 447 24.96 19.48 16.81
N CYS A 448 24.09 18.62 17.31
CA CYS A 448 22.97 18.97 18.20
C CYS A 448 23.01 18.23 19.53
N HIS A 449 23.53 17.00 19.56
CA HIS A 449 23.64 16.17 20.75
C HIS A 449 25.05 16.26 21.33
N LEU A 450 25.19 16.55 22.64
CA LEU A 450 26.49 16.72 23.31
C LEU A 450 27.31 15.42 23.22
N PRO A 451 28.46 15.40 22.49
CA PRO A 451 29.27 14.18 22.36
C PRO A 451 29.77 13.68 23.73
N SER A 452 30.14 14.58 24.65
CA SER A 452 30.59 14.23 25.99
C SER A 452 29.56 13.48 26.84
N LYS A 453 28.27 13.50 26.41
CA LYS A 453 27.18 12.78 27.09
C LYS A 453 26.72 11.55 26.32
N TYR A 454 26.62 11.64 25.00
CA TYR A 454 25.95 10.63 24.17
C TYR A 454 26.93 9.81 23.32
N ASP A 455 28.11 10.33 22.99
CA ASP A 455 29.15 9.58 22.26
C ASP A 455 30.18 9.03 23.26
N THR A 456 29.71 8.20 24.18
CA THR A 456 30.52 7.68 25.30
C THR A 456 30.14 6.21 25.60
N VAL A 457 31.08 5.44 26.07
CA VAL A 457 30.87 4.06 26.52
C VAL A 457 29.77 3.95 27.59
N GLN A 458 29.59 4.98 28.42
CA GLN A 458 28.50 5.03 29.40
C GLN A 458 27.11 5.12 28.75
N HIS A 459 27.02 5.63 27.51
CA HIS A 459 25.75 5.70 26.78
C HIS A 459 25.52 4.46 25.91
N HIS A 460 26.47 4.08 25.07
CA HIS A 460 26.28 2.98 24.12
C HIS A 460 26.72 1.61 24.63
N HIS A 461 27.48 1.53 25.72
CA HIS A 461 27.95 0.31 26.39
C HIS A 461 28.85 -0.61 25.52
N HIS A 462 29.44 -0.10 24.45
CA HIS A 462 30.36 -0.80 23.55
C HIS A 462 31.75 -0.16 23.68
N PRO A 463 32.74 -0.83 24.33
CA PRO A 463 34.06 -0.23 24.59
C PRO A 463 34.99 -0.20 23.39
N ASP A 464 34.76 -1.03 22.38
CA ASP A 464 35.60 -1.17 21.18
C ASP A 464 35.01 -0.38 20.02
N SER A 465 35.60 0.79 19.74
CA SER A 465 35.13 1.68 18.65
C SER A 465 35.36 1.13 17.25
N THR A 466 36.05 -0.01 17.10
CA THR A 466 36.23 -0.68 15.80
C THR A 466 35.12 -1.67 15.47
N LYS A 467 34.21 -1.92 16.43
CA LYS A 467 33.10 -2.85 16.28
C LYS A 467 31.74 -2.12 16.16
N PRO A 468 30.74 -2.76 15.57
CA PRO A 468 29.36 -2.25 15.58
C PRO A 468 28.86 -1.96 17.01
N GLY A 469 27.91 -1.03 17.12
CA GLY A 469 27.26 -0.64 18.39
C GLY A 469 27.78 0.68 18.97
N THR A 470 28.83 1.29 18.39
CA THR A 470 29.37 2.57 18.82
C THR A 470 28.84 3.76 18.02
N HIS A 471 28.23 3.52 16.87
CA HIS A 471 27.66 4.58 16.06
C HIS A 471 26.19 4.83 16.41
N CYS A 472 25.81 6.09 16.57
CA CYS A 472 24.45 6.50 16.93
C CYS A 472 23.39 5.88 16.02
N VAL A 473 23.66 5.84 14.72
CA VAL A 473 22.74 5.34 13.70
C VAL A 473 22.43 3.86 13.83
N GLU A 474 23.37 3.04 14.34
CA GLU A 474 23.16 1.59 14.47
C GLU A 474 22.08 1.24 15.49
N CYS A 475 21.89 2.09 16.51
CA CYS A 475 20.87 1.89 17.54
C CYS A 475 19.60 2.71 17.29
N HIS A 476 19.75 3.93 16.76
CA HIS A 476 18.66 4.89 16.63
C HIS A 476 18.05 4.95 15.23
N MET A 477 18.74 4.40 14.22
CA MET A 477 18.30 4.32 12.82
C MET A 477 18.69 2.93 12.25
N PRO A 478 18.11 1.84 12.78
CA PRO A 478 18.44 0.49 12.30
C PRO A 478 18.16 0.36 10.80
N GLU A 479 18.98 -0.45 10.12
CA GLU A 479 18.84 -0.71 8.69
C GLU A 479 17.80 -1.79 8.40
N THR A 480 17.03 -1.60 7.32
CA THR A 480 16.23 -2.62 6.67
C THR A 480 16.63 -2.68 5.20
N THR A 481 16.85 -3.88 4.67
CA THR A 481 17.26 -4.08 3.28
C THR A 481 16.05 -4.21 2.38
N TYR A 482 15.98 -3.37 1.34
CA TYR A 482 14.97 -3.40 0.29
C TYR A 482 15.60 -3.86 -1.01
N MET A 483 14.77 -4.24 -1.99
CA MET A 483 15.23 -4.62 -3.32
C MET A 483 16.44 -5.59 -3.25
N VAL A 484 16.44 -6.47 -2.25
CA VAL A 484 17.43 -7.54 -1.98
C VAL A 484 18.79 -7.04 -1.48
N VAL A 485 19.28 -5.88 -1.93
CA VAL A 485 20.66 -5.38 -1.66
C VAL A 485 20.72 -3.94 -1.15
N ASP A 486 19.60 -3.21 -1.11
CA ASP A 486 19.54 -1.79 -0.75
C ASP A 486 19.21 -1.60 0.73
N ALA A 487 20.24 -1.47 1.56
CA ALA A 487 20.10 -1.23 2.99
C ALA A 487 19.80 0.25 3.27
N ARG A 488 18.60 0.53 3.79
CA ARG A 488 18.13 1.88 4.15
C ARG A 488 17.92 2.01 5.65
N ARG A 489 18.23 3.19 6.21
CA ARG A 489 18.06 3.47 7.64
C ARG A 489 16.66 4.00 7.95
N ASP A 490 16.07 3.52 9.05
CA ASP A 490 14.79 4.01 9.55
C ASP A 490 14.93 5.45 10.08
N HIS A 491 14.20 6.40 9.48
CA HIS A 491 14.22 7.82 9.85
C HIS A 491 13.28 8.19 11.01
N SER A 492 12.67 7.22 11.68
CA SER A 492 11.89 7.49 12.89
C SER A 492 12.75 7.88 14.11
N LEU A 493 14.08 7.69 14.03
CA LEU A 493 15.07 8.15 15.04
C LEU A 493 14.67 7.72 16.45
N ARG A 494 14.43 6.42 16.62
CA ARG A 494 13.81 5.84 17.82
C ARG A 494 14.82 5.41 18.87
N ILE A 495 14.32 5.15 20.04
CA ILE A 495 15.07 4.48 21.12
C ILE A 495 14.80 2.98 21.01
N PRO A 496 15.83 2.11 21.09
CA PRO A 496 15.65 0.66 21.04
C PRO A 496 14.64 0.14 22.07
N ARG A 497 13.74 -0.75 21.64
CA ARG A 497 12.61 -1.29 22.43
C ARG A 497 12.58 -2.84 22.39
N PRO A 498 13.56 -3.53 23.02
CA PRO A 498 13.55 -5.00 23.03
C PRO A 498 12.35 -5.60 23.78
N ASP A 499 11.72 -4.84 24.66
CA ASP A 499 10.45 -5.23 25.32
C ASP A 499 9.30 -5.42 24.31
N LEU A 500 9.27 -4.68 23.20
CA LEU A 500 8.30 -4.89 22.13
C LEU A 500 8.63 -6.13 21.29
N THR A 501 9.90 -6.53 21.23
CA THR A 501 10.27 -7.80 20.61
C THR A 501 9.73 -8.98 21.43
N VAL A 502 9.90 -8.97 22.74
CA VAL A 502 9.38 -10.02 23.62
C VAL A 502 7.87 -10.13 23.54
N SER A 503 7.17 -8.98 23.50
CA SER A 503 5.70 -8.97 23.60
C SER A 503 4.97 -9.07 22.24
N LEU A 504 5.55 -8.56 21.17
CA LEU A 504 4.91 -8.40 19.86
C LEU A 504 5.74 -8.95 18.69
N GLY A 505 6.94 -9.46 18.92
CA GLY A 505 7.83 -9.96 17.85
C GLY A 505 8.41 -8.85 16.94
N ILE A 506 8.37 -7.59 17.36
CA ILE A 506 8.89 -6.47 16.59
C ILE A 506 10.42 -6.44 16.67
N PRO A 507 11.18 -6.26 15.57
CA PRO A 507 12.63 -6.19 15.60
C PRO A 507 13.14 -5.06 16.50
N ASN A 508 14.32 -5.26 17.10
CA ASN A 508 15.02 -4.20 17.85
C ASN A 508 16.51 -4.16 17.48
N ALA A 509 17.10 -2.98 17.59
CA ALA A 509 18.48 -2.75 17.20
C ALA A 509 19.50 -3.64 17.93
N CYS A 510 19.28 -4.02 19.19
CA CYS A 510 20.20 -4.89 19.93
C CYS A 510 20.32 -6.26 19.27
N ASN A 511 19.18 -6.87 18.95
CA ASN A 511 19.13 -8.21 18.36
C ASN A 511 19.37 -8.24 16.84
N LEU A 512 19.73 -7.12 16.20
CA LEU A 512 20.33 -7.17 14.84
C LEU A 512 21.77 -7.72 14.89
N CYS A 513 22.48 -7.55 16.01
CA CYS A 513 23.85 -8.05 16.22
C CYS A 513 23.91 -9.15 17.28
N HIS A 514 23.14 -9.02 18.38
CA HIS A 514 23.17 -9.95 19.51
C HIS A 514 22.15 -11.09 19.30
N GLN A 515 22.61 -12.19 18.71
CA GLN A 515 21.82 -13.36 18.37
C GLN A 515 22.53 -14.69 18.65
N ASP A 516 23.56 -14.68 19.49
CA ASP A 516 24.37 -15.86 19.78
C ASP A 516 23.62 -16.79 20.78
N PRO A 517 23.20 -18.02 20.36
CA PRO A 517 22.48 -18.94 21.22
C PRO A 517 23.35 -19.46 22.39
N GLU A 518 24.66 -19.58 22.19
CA GLU A 518 25.57 -20.06 23.23
C GLU A 518 25.75 -19.03 24.34
N LYS A 519 25.63 -17.75 24.04
CA LYS A 519 25.64 -16.65 24.99
C LYS A 519 24.26 -16.32 25.55
N GLY A 520 23.21 -16.97 25.03
CA GLY A 520 21.82 -16.73 25.45
C GLY A 520 21.31 -15.33 25.06
N GLU A 521 21.77 -14.76 23.95
CA GLU A 521 21.44 -13.42 23.47
C GLU A 521 20.01 -13.35 22.91
N THR A 522 19.00 -13.56 23.78
CA THR A 522 17.57 -13.49 23.47
C THR A 522 17.06 -12.04 23.52
N PRO A 523 15.83 -11.76 23.05
CA PRO A 523 15.17 -10.48 23.33
C PRO A 523 15.03 -10.18 24.82
N ASP A 524 14.76 -11.20 25.66
CA ASP A 524 14.72 -11.04 27.12
C ASP A 524 16.07 -10.62 27.69
N TRP A 525 17.16 -11.20 27.19
CA TRP A 525 18.52 -10.78 27.51
C TRP A 525 18.73 -9.28 27.19
N ALA A 526 18.28 -8.83 26.03
CA ALA A 526 18.38 -7.42 25.64
C ALA A 526 17.53 -6.51 26.56
N VAL A 527 16.34 -6.96 26.97
CA VAL A 527 15.48 -6.26 27.94
C VAL A 527 16.18 -6.13 29.28
N GLU A 528 16.80 -7.23 29.78
CA GLU A 528 17.53 -7.23 31.03
C GLU A 528 18.65 -6.18 31.04
N TRP A 529 19.49 -6.17 29.99
CA TRP A 529 20.59 -5.21 29.87
C TRP A 529 20.12 -3.76 29.77
N VAL A 530 19.10 -3.49 28.94
CA VAL A 530 18.52 -2.13 28.81
C VAL A 530 17.94 -1.66 30.14
N ASN A 531 17.25 -2.54 30.88
CA ASN A 531 16.71 -2.22 32.20
C ASN A 531 17.82 -2.00 33.25
N LYS A 532 18.92 -2.74 33.18
CA LYS A 532 20.08 -2.58 34.05
C LYS A 532 20.77 -1.24 33.83
N TRP A 533 20.85 -0.77 32.57
CA TRP A 533 21.52 0.49 32.23
C TRP A 533 20.66 1.73 32.45
N TYR A 534 19.38 1.65 32.08
CA TYR A 534 18.50 2.81 32.05
C TYR A 534 17.32 2.73 33.04
N GLY A 535 17.19 1.62 33.73
CA GLY A 535 16.08 1.31 34.63
C GLY A 535 14.81 0.86 33.86
N PRO A 536 13.84 0.28 34.58
CA PRO A 536 12.58 -0.15 33.98
C PRO A 536 11.79 1.07 33.51
N ARG A 537 11.15 0.94 32.36
CA ARG A 537 10.35 2.02 31.78
C ARG A 537 9.11 2.32 32.64
N LYS A 538 8.86 3.60 32.87
CA LYS A 538 7.72 4.11 33.69
C LYS A 538 6.59 4.68 32.84
N GLU A 539 6.69 4.58 31.51
CA GLU A 539 5.81 5.30 30.58
C GLU A 539 4.48 4.60 30.35
N PRO A 540 3.47 5.35 29.85
CA PRO A 540 2.26 4.74 29.34
C PRO A 540 2.58 3.69 28.28
N SER A 541 1.70 2.70 28.13
CA SER A 541 1.80 1.66 27.10
C SER A 541 2.12 2.26 25.74
N HIS A 542 3.07 1.66 25.00
CA HIS A 542 3.43 2.09 23.66
C HIS A 542 2.24 1.86 22.71
N PHE A 543 2.05 2.74 21.71
CA PHE A 543 0.94 2.65 20.76
C PHE A 543 0.96 1.34 19.94
N ALA A 544 2.10 0.66 19.87
CA ALA A 544 2.25 -0.63 19.20
C ALA A 544 1.22 -1.68 19.64
N TYR A 545 0.91 -1.72 20.94
CA TYR A 545 -0.10 -2.66 21.47
C TYR A 545 -1.50 -2.38 20.92
N ALA A 546 -1.86 -1.10 20.82
CA ALA A 546 -3.12 -0.69 20.22
C ALA A 546 -3.20 -1.03 18.72
N PHE A 547 -2.09 -0.80 18.00
CA PHE A 547 -2.01 -1.08 16.57
C PHE A 547 -2.06 -2.58 16.28
N GLU A 548 -1.34 -3.40 17.04
CA GLU A 548 -1.39 -4.85 16.88
C GLU A 548 -2.81 -5.40 17.10
N LYS A 549 -3.48 -4.97 18.16
CA LYS A 549 -4.88 -5.33 18.39
C LYS A 549 -5.82 -4.81 17.30
N GLY A 550 -5.59 -3.56 16.85
CA GLY A 550 -6.37 -2.94 15.78
C GLY A 550 -6.28 -3.69 14.47
N ARG A 551 -5.09 -4.11 14.09
CA ARG A 551 -4.83 -4.90 12.87
C ARG A 551 -5.48 -6.29 12.92
N ARG A 552 -5.55 -6.88 14.11
CA ARG A 552 -6.22 -8.18 14.35
C ARG A 552 -7.71 -8.07 14.57
N LEU A 553 -8.28 -6.87 14.56
CA LEU A 553 -9.69 -6.60 14.89
C LEU A 553 -10.08 -7.12 16.28
N ASP A 554 -9.13 -7.16 17.23
CA ASP A 554 -9.43 -7.51 18.62
C ASP A 554 -10.34 -6.44 19.24
N SER A 555 -11.49 -6.86 19.77
CA SER A 555 -12.49 -5.96 20.34
C SER A 555 -11.95 -5.10 21.50
N SER A 556 -10.97 -5.61 22.25
CA SER A 556 -10.29 -4.86 23.31
C SER A 556 -9.43 -3.70 22.80
N GLY A 557 -9.00 -3.75 21.54
CA GLY A 557 -8.18 -2.73 20.88
C GLY A 557 -8.86 -1.37 20.72
N VAL A 558 -10.18 -1.32 20.68
CA VAL A 558 -10.94 -0.07 20.52
C VAL A 558 -10.55 0.98 21.57
N ILE A 559 -10.51 0.58 22.86
CA ILE A 559 -10.22 1.51 23.96
C ILE A 559 -8.80 2.07 23.82
N GLU A 560 -7.84 1.22 23.47
CA GLU A 560 -6.44 1.61 23.32
C GLU A 560 -6.24 2.52 22.09
N LEU A 561 -6.87 2.18 20.96
CA LEU A 561 -6.85 3.04 19.75
C LEU A 561 -7.49 4.39 20.00
N LEU A 562 -8.59 4.46 20.74
CA LEU A 562 -9.22 5.72 21.17
C LEU A 562 -8.27 6.58 22.00
N ALA A 563 -7.50 5.96 22.90
CA ALA A 563 -6.49 6.65 23.68
C ALA A 563 -5.37 7.20 22.77
N VAL A 564 -4.85 6.41 21.82
CA VAL A 564 -3.80 6.82 20.86
C VAL A 564 -4.28 7.98 19.99
N ALA A 565 -5.48 7.90 19.42
CA ALA A 565 -6.03 8.94 18.53
C ALA A 565 -6.15 10.30 19.22
N ARG A 566 -6.33 10.33 20.56
CA ARG A 566 -6.48 11.55 21.36
C ARG A 566 -5.18 12.14 21.91
N ARG A 567 -4.09 11.37 21.89
CA ARG A 567 -2.80 11.75 22.50
C ARG A 567 -2.06 12.81 21.67
N GLN A 568 -2.09 14.07 22.11
CA GLN A 568 -1.40 15.19 21.43
C GLN A 568 0.13 15.14 21.56
N ASP A 569 0.66 14.33 22.46
CA ASP A 569 2.11 14.07 22.59
C ASP A 569 2.63 13.06 21.56
N LEU A 570 1.75 12.38 20.83
CA LEU A 570 2.10 11.55 19.69
C LEU A 570 2.09 12.35 18.38
N SER A 571 2.88 11.91 17.39
CA SER A 571 2.92 12.53 16.07
C SER A 571 1.57 12.41 15.34
N ALA A 572 1.30 13.36 14.45
CA ALA A 572 0.05 13.38 13.67
C ALA A 572 -0.16 12.10 12.87
N ILE A 573 0.91 11.52 12.30
CA ILE A 573 0.81 10.28 11.51
C ILE A 573 0.39 9.06 12.36
N VAL A 574 0.89 8.96 13.58
CA VAL A 574 0.47 7.87 14.51
C VAL A 574 -1.00 8.04 14.89
N ARG A 575 -1.45 9.25 15.20
CA ARG A 575 -2.86 9.54 15.52
C ARG A 575 -3.77 9.28 14.32
N ALA A 576 -3.35 9.69 13.12
CA ALA A 576 -4.06 9.45 11.87
C ALA A 576 -4.23 7.96 11.58
N SER A 577 -3.16 7.16 11.75
CA SER A 577 -3.21 5.71 11.57
C SER A 577 -4.15 5.03 12.57
N ALA A 578 -4.17 5.49 13.83
CA ALA A 578 -5.14 5.00 14.81
C ALA A 578 -6.60 5.27 14.40
N VAL A 579 -6.88 6.42 13.78
CA VAL A 579 -8.21 6.78 13.25
C VAL A 579 -8.63 5.83 12.12
N LEU A 580 -7.73 5.48 11.22
CA LEU A 580 -8.01 4.49 10.16
C LEU A 580 -8.32 3.10 10.74
N LEU A 581 -7.54 2.64 11.73
CA LEU A 581 -7.80 1.35 12.37
C LEU A 581 -9.15 1.33 13.10
N LEU A 582 -9.56 2.44 13.73
CA LEU A 582 -10.87 2.56 14.39
C LEU A 582 -12.05 2.43 13.41
N ALA A 583 -11.89 2.83 12.14
CA ALA A 583 -12.94 2.72 11.14
C ALA A 583 -13.38 1.27 10.86
N ASN A 584 -12.53 0.28 11.17
CA ASN A 584 -12.82 -1.13 10.99
C ASN A 584 -13.72 -1.73 12.10
N TYR A 585 -14.02 -0.93 13.14
CA TYR A 585 -14.87 -1.37 14.25
C TYR A 585 -16.26 -0.74 14.15
N GLY A 586 -17.30 -1.56 14.16
CA GLY A 586 -18.69 -1.12 14.10
C GLY A 586 -19.23 -0.46 15.39
N SER A 587 -18.37 -0.13 16.38
CA SER A 587 -18.79 0.41 17.66
C SER A 587 -19.08 1.91 17.60
N GLU A 588 -20.04 2.37 18.42
CA GLU A 588 -20.39 3.79 18.53
C GLU A 588 -19.21 4.66 19.01
N ALA A 589 -18.35 4.10 19.87
CA ALA A 589 -17.15 4.78 20.36
C ALA A 589 -16.12 5.02 19.25
N ALA A 590 -15.89 4.01 18.41
CA ALA A 590 -15.00 4.12 17.25
C ALA A 590 -15.54 5.13 16.24
N ARG A 591 -16.83 5.05 15.92
CA ARG A 591 -17.52 6.02 15.06
C ARG A 591 -17.39 7.45 15.57
N GLY A 592 -17.65 7.66 16.88
CA GLY A 592 -17.50 8.95 17.54
C GLY A 592 -16.07 9.53 17.45
N ALA A 593 -15.05 8.69 17.50
CA ALA A 593 -13.65 9.10 17.35
C ALA A 593 -13.31 9.55 15.94
N VAL A 594 -13.80 8.85 14.89
CA VAL A 594 -13.63 9.27 13.50
C VAL A 594 -14.27 10.65 13.28
N PHE A 595 -15.48 10.88 13.81
CA PHE A 595 -16.12 12.20 13.73
C PHE A 595 -15.38 13.30 14.50
N ALA A 596 -14.74 12.97 15.63
CA ALA A 596 -13.88 13.92 16.34
C ALA A 596 -12.62 14.27 15.55
N ALA A 597 -11.99 13.27 14.93
CA ALA A 597 -10.81 13.42 14.09
C ALA A 597 -11.05 14.30 12.86
N ALA A 598 -12.28 14.35 12.35
CA ALA A 598 -12.68 15.26 11.27
C ALA A 598 -12.46 16.77 11.60
N ARG A 599 -12.29 17.11 12.87
CA ARG A 599 -12.04 18.49 13.35
C ARG A 599 -10.66 18.68 13.98
N ASP A 600 -9.75 17.70 13.81
CA ASP A 600 -8.40 17.83 14.36
C ASP A 600 -7.63 19.00 13.70
N PRO A 601 -6.83 19.74 14.44
CA PRO A 601 -6.02 20.83 13.87
C PRO A 601 -5.02 20.32 12.82
N GLU A 602 -4.54 19.08 12.95
CA GLU A 602 -3.57 18.48 12.03
C GLU A 602 -4.24 17.97 10.75
N PRO A 603 -3.85 18.49 9.57
CA PRO A 603 -4.44 18.08 8.31
C PRO A 603 -4.38 16.57 8.04
N LEU A 604 -3.29 15.92 8.45
CA LEU A 604 -3.11 14.48 8.25
C LEU A 604 -4.13 13.64 9.02
N VAL A 605 -4.54 14.11 10.21
CA VAL A 605 -5.58 13.45 11.00
C VAL A 605 -6.97 13.65 10.39
N ARG A 606 -7.26 14.86 9.84
CA ARG A 606 -8.51 15.11 9.10
C ARG A 606 -8.57 14.29 7.80
N LEU A 607 -7.43 14.14 7.11
CA LEU A 607 -7.30 13.26 5.95
C LEU A 607 -7.63 11.80 6.30
N ALA A 608 -7.08 11.30 7.40
CA ALA A 608 -7.40 9.96 7.90
C ALA A 608 -8.89 9.82 8.24
N ALA A 609 -9.51 10.85 8.85
CA ALA A 609 -10.95 10.86 9.11
C ALA A 609 -11.77 10.82 7.83
N ALA A 610 -11.41 11.58 6.79
CA ALA A 610 -12.07 11.55 5.49
C ALA A 610 -12.01 10.15 4.84
N ARG A 611 -10.85 9.49 4.88
CA ARG A 611 -10.70 8.10 4.41
C ARG A 611 -11.51 7.12 5.27
N ALA A 612 -11.46 7.25 6.59
CA ALA A 612 -12.16 6.39 7.53
C ALA A 612 -13.69 6.43 7.37
N LEU A 613 -14.26 7.58 7.01
CA LEU A 613 -15.69 7.77 6.80
C LEU A 613 -16.27 6.91 5.67
N GLN A 614 -15.44 6.40 4.76
CA GLN A 614 -15.88 5.47 3.71
C GLN A 614 -16.35 4.12 4.30
N ASN A 615 -15.83 3.73 5.46
CA ASN A 615 -16.13 2.47 6.13
C ASN A 615 -17.05 2.64 7.37
N VAL A 616 -17.48 3.86 7.65
CA VAL A 616 -18.29 4.19 8.84
C VAL A 616 -19.71 4.50 8.43
N VAL A 617 -20.68 3.93 9.13
CA VAL A 617 -22.10 4.27 8.91
C VAL A 617 -22.34 5.73 9.33
N ILE A 618 -22.73 6.59 8.37
CA ILE A 618 -23.06 7.99 8.59
C ILE A 618 -24.59 8.10 8.60
N ARG A 619 -25.17 8.49 9.74
CA ARG A 619 -26.59 8.78 9.87
C ARG A 619 -26.87 10.23 9.49
N GLU A 620 -28.10 10.58 9.18
CA GLU A 620 -28.48 11.97 8.83
C GLU A 620 -28.06 12.98 9.90
N ASP A 621 -28.21 12.64 11.18
CA ASP A 621 -27.80 13.48 12.32
C ASP A 621 -26.27 13.66 12.45
N ASP A 622 -25.48 12.81 11.80
CA ASP A 622 -24.01 12.89 11.83
C ASP A 622 -23.46 13.81 10.73
N VAL A 623 -24.21 14.02 9.66
CA VAL A 623 -23.76 14.79 8.49
C VAL A 623 -23.24 16.19 8.86
N PRO A 624 -23.90 16.96 9.74
CA PRO A 624 -23.38 18.29 10.18
C PRO A 624 -22.01 18.24 10.86
N ARG A 625 -21.61 17.07 11.37
CA ARG A 625 -20.32 16.89 12.05
C ARG A 625 -19.15 16.72 11.06
N VAL A 626 -19.40 16.28 9.83
CA VAL A 626 -18.37 15.88 8.85
C VAL A 626 -18.46 16.63 7.51
N GLN A 627 -19.61 17.23 7.13
CA GLN A 627 -19.79 17.87 5.84
C GLN A 627 -18.80 19.03 5.57
N HIS A 628 -18.18 19.62 6.59
CA HIS A 628 -17.16 20.66 6.44
C HIS A 628 -15.88 20.15 5.80
N LEU A 629 -15.60 18.83 5.83
CA LEU A 629 -14.44 18.23 5.14
C LEU A 629 -14.50 18.44 3.63
N LEU A 630 -15.69 18.59 3.04
CA LEU A 630 -15.87 18.88 1.61
C LEU A 630 -15.34 20.27 1.22
N SER A 631 -15.15 21.17 2.19
CA SER A 631 -14.59 22.52 2.02
C SER A 631 -13.30 22.72 2.83
N ASP A 632 -12.61 21.65 3.20
CA ASP A 632 -11.34 21.71 3.93
C ASP A 632 -10.32 22.53 3.12
N PRO A 633 -9.45 23.35 3.77
CA PRO A 633 -8.41 24.09 3.07
C PRO A 633 -7.41 23.16 2.33
N ILE A 634 -7.28 21.90 2.75
CA ILE A 634 -6.36 20.91 2.18
C ILE A 634 -7.07 20.07 1.12
N ARG A 635 -6.54 20.05 -0.11
CA ARG A 635 -7.13 19.32 -1.24
C ARG A 635 -7.27 17.83 -0.97
N ALA A 636 -6.26 17.18 -0.39
CA ALA A 636 -6.31 15.75 -0.08
C ALA A 636 -7.53 15.39 0.80
N VAL A 637 -7.87 16.25 1.76
CA VAL A 637 -9.05 16.03 2.62
C VAL A 637 -10.34 16.14 1.82
N ARG A 638 -10.46 17.13 0.92
CA ARG A 638 -11.64 17.29 0.05
C ARG A 638 -11.80 16.11 -0.90
N VAL A 639 -10.73 15.73 -1.58
CA VAL A 639 -10.71 14.61 -2.55
C VAL A 639 -11.10 13.30 -1.87
N GLU A 640 -10.52 12.98 -0.71
CA GLU A 640 -10.84 11.76 0.04
C GLU A 640 -12.24 11.80 0.71
N SER A 641 -12.88 12.98 0.74
CA SER A 641 -14.25 13.11 1.23
C SER A 641 -15.32 12.78 0.18
N VAL A 642 -14.98 12.76 -1.10
CA VAL A 642 -15.97 12.50 -2.17
C VAL A 642 -16.61 11.12 -2.05
N PRO A 643 -15.88 10.00 -1.86
CA PRO A 643 -16.49 8.67 -1.85
C PRO A 643 -17.57 8.47 -0.76
N TRP A 644 -17.33 8.95 0.47
CA TRP A 644 -18.35 8.82 1.51
C TRP A 644 -19.52 9.78 1.31
N ALA A 645 -19.29 10.97 0.76
CA ALA A 645 -20.32 11.96 0.54
C ALA A 645 -21.31 11.53 -0.57
N LEU A 646 -20.82 10.85 -1.60
CA LEU A 646 -21.66 10.27 -2.66
C LEU A 646 -22.59 9.16 -2.15
N ASN A 647 -22.23 8.46 -1.07
CA ASN A 647 -23.09 7.44 -0.45
C ASN A 647 -24.24 8.02 0.38
N LEU A 648 -24.29 9.34 0.60
CA LEU A 648 -25.37 9.99 1.33
C LEU A 648 -26.57 10.35 0.43
N PRO A 649 -27.78 10.33 0.96
CA PRO A 649 -28.91 10.90 0.24
C PRO A 649 -28.64 12.37 -0.08
N PRO A 650 -28.92 12.87 -1.30
CA PRO A 650 -28.62 14.26 -1.70
C PRO A 650 -29.18 15.33 -0.77
N GLN A 651 -30.33 15.06 -0.16
CA GLN A 651 -31.00 15.96 0.78
C GLN A 651 -30.33 16.04 2.18
N ALA A 652 -29.40 15.12 2.48
CA ALA A 652 -28.71 15.09 3.76
C ALA A 652 -27.65 16.21 3.90
N LEU A 653 -27.15 16.72 2.76
CA LEU A 653 -26.14 17.78 2.74
C LEU A 653 -26.79 19.17 2.74
N SER A 654 -26.21 20.11 3.48
CA SER A 654 -26.61 21.53 3.38
C SER A 654 -26.31 22.08 1.98
N GLY A 655 -27.01 23.17 1.58
CA GLY A 655 -26.81 23.78 0.26
C GLY A 655 -25.37 24.25 0.02
N SER A 656 -24.65 24.69 1.06
CA SER A 656 -23.23 25.05 0.96
C SER A 656 -22.33 23.78 0.84
N ALA A 657 -22.65 22.71 1.55
CA ALA A 657 -21.92 21.46 1.45
C ALA A 657 -22.13 20.77 0.10
N MET A 658 -23.33 20.89 -0.49
CA MET A 658 -23.60 20.38 -1.84
C MET A 658 -22.76 21.12 -2.90
N LYS A 659 -22.61 22.44 -2.80
CA LYS A 659 -21.70 23.20 -3.69
C LYS A 659 -20.25 22.78 -3.50
N ALA A 660 -19.83 22.57 -2.26
CA ALA A 660 -18.49 22.10 -1.94
C ALA A 660 -18.26 20.68 -2.52
N LEU A 661 -19.24 19.78 -2.41
CA LEU A 661 -19.18 18.44 -3.01
C LEU A 661 -19.00 18.53 -4.54
N GLN A 662 -19.75 19.38 -5.23
CA GLN A 662 -19.61 19.57 -6.67
C GLN A 662 -18.17 19.99 -7.05
N SER A 663 -17.59 20.93 -6.31
CA SER A 663 -16.18 21.33 -6.52
C SER A 663 -15.19 20.20 -6.20
N ALA A 664 -15.44 19.47 -5.12
CA ALA A 664 -14.58 18.34 -4.73
C ALA A 664 -14.66 17.17 -5.74
N ILE A 665 -15.82 16.94 -6.38
CA ILE A 665 -15.98 15.96 -7.46
C ILE A 665 -15.06 16.28 -8.65
N GLU A 666 -14.93 17.56 -9.03
CA GLU A 666 -14.03 17.96 -10.12
C GLU A 666 -12.57 17.75 -9.72
N GLU A 667 -12.19 18.05 -8.47
CA GLU A 667 -10.86 17.73 -7.96
C GLU A 667 -10.62 16.22 -7.92
N TYR A 668 -11.60 15.44 -7.49
CA TYR A 668 -11.54 13.97 -7.48
C TYR A 668 -11.38 13.41 -8.90
N ARG A 669 -12.24 13.86 -9.85
CA ARG A 669 -12.13 13.47 -11.27
C ARG A 669 -10.74 13.77 -11.83
N THR A 670 -10.24 14.99 -11.60
CA THR A 670 -8.90 15.40 -12.01
C THR A 670 -7.83 14.48 -11.42
N SER A 671 -7.94 14.13 -10.13
CA SER A 671 -6.99 13.24 -9.46
C SER A 671 -6.93 11.84 -10.08
N GLN A 672 -8.09 11.31 -10.52
CA GLN A 672 -8.13 10.01 -11.21
C GLN A 672 -7.54 10.11 -12.64
N LEU A 673 -7.75 11.22 -13.33
CA LEU A 673 -7.22 11.44 -14.68
C LEU A 673 -5.69 11.57 -14.70
N LEU A 674 -5.06 12.06 -13.62
CA LEU A 674 -3.60 12.09 -13.48
C LEU A 674 -2.96 10.71 -13.52
N VAL A 675 -3.70 9.70 -13.10
CA VAL A 675 -3.28 8.30 -13.06
C VAL A 675 -4.14 7.43 -13.98
N SER A 676 -4.60 8.02 -15.09
CA SER A 676 -5.45 7.35 -16.09
C SER A 676 -4.77 6.18 -16.82
N ASP A 677 -3.48 6.00 -16.64
CA ASP A 677 -2.71 4.84 -17.06
C ASP A 677 -2.82 3.64 -16.08
N GLN A 678 -3.62 3.78 -15.01
CA GLN A 678 -3.90 2.72 -14.05
C GLN A 678 -5.35 2.25 -14.13
N PRO A 679 -5.62 0.93 -14.18
CA PRO A 679 -7.00 0.41 -14.30
C PRO A 679 -7.87 0.80 -13.10
N GLY A 680 -7.30 0.94 -11.90
CA GLY A 680 -8.02 1.37 -10.70
C GLY A 680 -8.59 2.78 -10.81
N ALA A 681 -7.93 3.70 -11.50
CA ALA A 681 -8.43 5.05 -11.72
C ALA A 681 -9.74 5.03 -12.53
N HIS A 682 -9.78 4.22 -13.58
CA HIS A 682 -11.01 4.06 -14.39
C HIS A 682 -12.11 3.36 -13.62
N MET A 683 -11.80 2.40 -12.75
CA MET A 683 -12.77 1.81 -11.83
C MET A 683 -13.40 2.88 -10.92
N ASN A 684 -12.59 3.76 -10.34
CA ASN A 684 -13.06 4.86 -9.50
C ASN A 684 -13.93 5.87 -10.27
N LEU A 685 -13.56 6.17 -11.52
CA LEU A 685 -14.35 7.02 -12.41
C LEU A 685 -15.68 6.35 -12.81
N ALA A 686 -15.69 5.03 -13.01
CA ALA A 686 -16.92 4.28 -13.26
C ALA A 686 -17.89 4.32 -12.07
N ILE A 687 -17.36 4.18 -10.85
CA ILE A 687 -18.17 4.33 -9.62
C ILE A 687 -18.72 5.75 -9.51
N LEU A 688 -17.91 6.77 -9.79
CA LEU A 688 -18.36 8.16 -9.81
C LEU A 688 -19.49 8.36 -10.85
N ALA A 689 -19.33 7.82 -12.06
CA ALA A 689 -20.34 7.91 -13.12
C ALA A 689 -21.67 7.25 -12.70
N GLU A 690 -21.62 6.12 -11.97
CA GLU A 690 -22.82 5.48 -11.40
C GLU A 690 -23.58 6.42 -10.47
N PHE A 691 -22.88 7.09 -9.55
CA PHE A 691 -23.49 8.05 -8.62
C PHE A 691 -24.08 9.27 -9.33
N LEU A 692 -23.46 9.69 -10.42
CA LEU A 692 -23.95 10.79 -11.25
C LEU A 692 -25.08 10.36 -12.19
N GLY A 693 -25.41 9.06 -12.26
CA GLY A 693 -26.45 8.50 -13.13
C GLY A 693 -26.05 8.38 -14.61
N ASP A 694 -24.75 8.51 -14.92
CA ASP A 694 -24.22 8.34 -16.27
C ASP A 694 -23.77 6.89 -16.50
N PHE A 695 -24.75 6.04 -16.82
CA PHE A 695 -24.50 4.62 -17.04
C PHE A 695 -23.68 4.32 -18.30
N GLN A 696 -23.67 5.23 -19.27
CA GLN A 696 -22.85 5.09 -20.47
C GLN A 696 -21.37 5.36 -20.15
N GLU A 697 -21.08 6.43 -19.41
CA GLU A 697 -19.72 6.69 -18.91
C GLU A 697 -19.26 5.55 -18.00
N GLN A 698 -20.13 5.03 -17.12
CA GLN A 698 -19.82 3.91 -16.23
C GLN A 698 -19.31 2.68 -17.00
N GLU A 699 -20.07 2.22 -18.01
CA GLU A 699 -19.69 1.07 -18.85
C GLU A 699 -18.35 1.34 -19.56
N GLN A 700 -18.21 2.54 -20.18
CA GLN A 700 -16.98 2.90 -20.90
C GLN A 700 -15.76 2.90 -19.99
N LYS A 701 -15.87 3.39 -18.75
CA LYS A 701 -14.74 3.41 -17.80
C LYS A 701 -14.31 2.01 -17.39
N TYR A 702 -15.21 1.06 -17.18
CA TYR A 702 -14.82 -0.33 -16.94
C TYR A 702 -14.14 -0.95 -18.18
N LEU A 703 -14.59 -0.63 -19.39
CA LEU A 703 -13.94 -1.07 -20.62
C LEU A 703 -12.54 -0.45 -20.77
N ASP A 704 -12.37 0.81 -20.39
CA ASP A 704 -11.05 1.48 -20.38
C ASP A 704 -10.10 0.79 -19.39
N ALA A 705 -10.57 0.45 -18.18
CA ALA A 705 -9.78 -0.31 -17.21
C ALA A 705 -9.30 -1.67 -17.78
N LEU A 706 -10.20 -2.38 -18.50
CA LEU A 706 -9.87 -3.66 -19.12
C LEU A 706 -9.00 -3.53 -20.38
N ARG A 707 -8.96 -2.35 -21.02
CA ARG A 707 -8.03 -2.05 -22.13
C ARG A 707 -6.61 -1.88 -21.59
N ILE A 708 -6.46 -1.21 -20.44
CA ILE A 708 -5.17 -1.02 -19.78
C ILE A 708 -4.64 -2.35 -19.28
N ASP A 709 -5.46 -3.07 -18.51
CA ASP A 709 -5.11 -4.40 -17.99
C ASP A 709 -6.25 -5.41 -18.21
N PRO A 710 -6.12 -6.27 -19.22
CA PRO A 710 -7.11 -7.33 -19.47
C PRO A 710 -7.27 -8.34 -18.35
N LEU A 711 -6.32 -8.42 -17.40
CA LEU A 711 -6.37 -9.33 -16.24
C LEU A 711 -7.02 -8.69 -15.00
N PHE A 712 -7.42 -7.42 -15.05
CA PHE A 712 -7.97 -6.69 -13.91
C PHE A 712 -9.37 -7.18 -13.55
N LEU A 713 -9.44 -8.12 -12.63
CA LEU A 713 -10.67 -8.82 -12.22
C LEU A 713 -11.77 -7.91 -11.66
N PRO A 714 -11.48 -6.84 -10.86
CA PRO A 714 -12.54 -5.99 -10.33
C PRO A 714 -13.39 -5.31 -11.39
N ALA A 715 -12.74 -4.74 -12.43
CA ALA A 715 -13.48 -4.12 -13.52
C ALA A 715 -14.34 -5.13 -14.29
N ARG A 716 -13.82 -6.34 -14.49
CA ARG A 716 -14.53 -7.42 -15.17
C ARG A 716 -15.72 -7.90 -14.36
N ASN A 717 -15.58 -8.04 -13.04
CA ASN A 717 -16.67 -8.37 -12.12
C ASN A 717 -17.76 -7.30 -12.15
N ASN A 718 -17.39 -6.03 -12.02
CA ASN A 718 -18.34 -4.93 -11.96
C ASN A 718 -19.05 -4.72 -13.31
N LEU A 719 -18.36 -4.89 -14.42
CA LEU A 719 -18.97 -4.87 -15.76
C LEU A 719 -20.00 -5.98 -15.92
N GLY A 720 -19.69 -7.19 -15.43
CA GLY A 720 -20.66 -8.30 -15.39
C GLY A 720 -21.90 -7.98 -14.53
N MET A 721 -21.72 -7.30 -13.39
CA MET A 721 -22.83 -6.87 -12.53
C MET A 721 -23.74 -5.85 -13.24
N ILE A 722 -23.17 -4.88 -13.99
CA ILE A 722 -23.95 -3.92 -14.79
C ILE A 722 -24.76 -4.66 -15.85
N TYR A 723 -24.13 -5.56 -16.59
CA TYR A 723 -24.80 -6.33 -17.62
C TYR A 723 -25.94 -7.20 -17.04
N ALA A 724 -25.73 -7.83 -15.88
CA ALA A 724 -26.79 -8.57 -15.19
C ALA A 724 -27.95 -7.66 -14.77
N ARG A 725 -27.66 -6.49 -14.19
CA ARG A 725 -28.66 -5.50 -13.77
C ARG A 725 -29.46 -4.94 -14.95
N THR A 726 -28.85 -4.78 -16.11
CA THR A 726 -29.49 -4.31 -17.34
C THR A 726 -30.05 -5.45 -18.20
N GLN A 727 -30.16 -6.67 -17.66
CA GLN A 727 -30.66 -7.89 -18.31
C GLN A 727 -29.87 -8.34 -19.56
N ARG A 728 -28.66 -7.85 -19.72
CA ARG A 728 -27.71 -8.30 -20.75
C ARG A 728 -26.99 -9.58 -20.28
N PHE A 729 -27.77 -10.64 -20.01
CA PHE A 729 -27.32 -11.83 -19.29
C PHE A 729 -26.18 -12.59 -20.01
N ALA A 730 -26.22 -12.66 -21.35
CA ALA A 730 -25.15 -13.33 -22.10
C ALA A 730 -23.80 -12.62 -21.95
N GLU A 731 -23.81 -11.29 -21.97
CA GLU A 731 -22.61 -10.48 -21.80
C GLU A 731 -22.09 -10.54 -20.35
N ALA A 732 -23.00 -10.57 -19.36
CA ALA A 732 -22.65 -10.78 -17.96
C ALA A 732 -21.98 -12.15 -17.77
N GLU A 733 -22.56 -13.23 -18.28
CA GLU A 733 -22.00 -14.57 -18.22
C GLU A 733 -20.61 -14.63 -18.87
N GLU A 734 -20.43 -13.97 -20.01
CA GLU A 734 -19.14 -13.92 -20.69
C GLU A 734 -18.07 -13.24 -19.81
N GLN A 735 -18.37 -12.08 -19.18
CA GLN A 735 -17.42 -11.41 -18.32
C GLN A 735 -17.03 -12.27 -17.12
N TYR A 736 -18.01 -12.91 -16.46
CA TYR A 736 -17.74 -13.77 -15.33
C TYR A 736 -16.93 -15.02 -15.73
N ARG A 737 -17.24 -15.67 -16.83
CA ARG A 737 -16.46 -16.82 -17.32
C ARG A 737 -15.02 -16.42 -17.70
N ARG A 738 -14.83 -15.26 -18.34
CA ARG A 738 -13.48 -14.71 -18.60
C ARG A 738 -12.72 -14.47 -17.32
N ALA A 739 -13.37 -13.91 -16.29
CA ALA A 739 -12.74 -13.69 -14.99
C ALA A 739 -12.35 -15.02 -14.33
N LEU A 740 -13.20 -16.04 -14.34
CA LEU A 740 -12.92 -17.37 -13.79
C LEU A 740 -11.89 -18.16 -14.60
N LYS A 741 -11.68 -17.84 -15.90
CA LYS A 741 -10.56 -18.38 -16.67
C LYS A 741 -9.23 -17.80 -16.21
N ILE A 742 -9.21 -16.54 -15.77
CA ILE A 742 -8.02 -15.88 -15.23
C ILE A 742 -7.74 -16.39 -13.81
N ASN A 743 -8.76 -16.34 -12.94
CA ASN A 743 -8.68 -16.86 -11.56
C ASN A 743 -9.88 -17.76 -11.28
N PRO A 744 -9.70 -19.10 -11.34
CA PRO A 744 -10.76 -20.04 -11.05
C PRO A 744 -11.32 -19.98 -9.62
N ASP A 745 -10.56 -19.40 -8.69
CA ASP A 745 -10.88 -19.35 -7.28
C ASP A 745 -11.40 -17.98 -6.80
N PHE A 746 -11.64 -17.07 -7.73
CA PHE A 746 -12.11 -15.74 -7.39
C PHE A 746 -13.59 -15.76 -6.96
N VAL A 747 -13.79 -15.90 -5.65
CA VAL A 747 -15.10 -16.09 -5.01
C VAL A 747 -16.15 -15.04 -5.41
N PRO A 748 -15.85 -13.71 -5.45
CA PRO A 748 -16.85 -12.69 -5.81
C PRO A 748 -17.48 -12.91 -7.18
N VAL A 749 -16.66 -13.26 -8.17
CA VAL A 749 -17.18 -13.56 -9.54
C VAL A 749 -17.99 -14.83 -9.57
N ARG A 750 -17.55 -15.88 -8.86
CA ARG A 750 -18.25 -17.15 -8.82
C ARG A 750 -19.63 -17.01 -8.14
N ASP A 751 -19.71 -16.24 -7.04
CA ASP A 751 -20.98 -15.89 -6.39
C ASP A 751 -21.90 -15.09 -7.34
N ASN A 752 -21.36 -14.08 -8.02
CA ASN A 752 -22.14 -13.30 -8.98
C ASN A 752 -22.63 -14.13 -10.18
N LEU A 753 -21.81 -15.09 -10.65
CA LEU A 753 -22.21 -16.02 -11.71
C LEU A 753 -23.33 -16.95 -11.24
N ALA A 754 -23.23 -17.47 -10.02
CA ALA A 754 -24.29 -18.29 -9.42
C ALA A 754 -25.61 -17.54 -9.31
N ARG A 755 -25.58 -16.29 -8.85
CA ARG A 755 -26.74 -15.39 -8.77
C ARG A 755 -27.32 -15.06 -10.17
N LEU A 756 -26.45 -14.87 -11.16
CA LEU A 756 -26.86 -14.69 -12.55
C LEU A 756 -27.64 -15.91 -13.06
N TYR A 757 -27.10 -17.12 -12.84
CA TYR A 757 -27.78 -18.37 -13.21
C TYR A 757 -29.12 -18.53 -12.49
N TYR A 758 -29.20 -18.16 -11.22
CA TYR A 758 -30.46 -18.11 -10.48
C TYR A 758 -31.49 -17.19 -11.16
N GLN A 759 -31.09 -15.95 -11.51
CA GLN A 759 -31.95 -14.99 -12.21
C GLN A 759 -32.43 -15.50 -13.57
N MET A 760 -31.61 -16.31 -14.25
CA MET A 760 -31.94 -16.95 -15.53
C MET A 760 -32.79 -18.23 -15.39
N GLY A 761 -33.12 -18.67 -14.16
CA GLY A 761 -33.78 -19.94 -13.88
C GLY A 761 -32.93 -21.20 -14.10
N ARG A 762 -31.61 -21.02 -14.23
CA ARG A 762 -30.61 -22.09 -14.42
C ARG A 762 -30.14 -22.62 -13.07
N PHE A 763 -31.05 -23.21 -12.28
CA PHE A 763 -30.83 -23.54 -10.87
C PHE A 763 -29.71 -24.56 -10.62
N ASP A 764 -29.61 -25.58 -11.50
CA ASP A 764 -28.55 -26.59 -11.37
C ASP A 764 -27.14 -26.02 -11.56
N GLU A 765 -27.01 -25.01 -12.41
CA GLU A 765 -25.74 -24.32 -12.64
C GLU A 765 -25.41 -23.39 -11.48
N ALA A 766 -26.40 -22.69 -10.96
CA ALA A 766 -26.26 -21.86 -9.77
C ALA A 766 -25.81 -22.68 -8.56
N GLU A 767 -26.42 -23.84 -8.32
CA GLU A 767 -26.06 -24.77 -7.24
C GLU A 767 -24.60 -25.24 -7.40
N ARG A 768 -24.18 -25.62 -8.61
CA ARG A 768 -22.79 -26.06 -8.87
C ARG A 768 -21.77 -24.98 -8.50
N GLU A 769 -22.03 -23.72 -8.87
CA GLU A 769 -21.10 -22.63 -8.55
C GLU A 769 -21.03 -22.38 -7.03
N PHE A 770 -22.16 -22.36 -6.31
CA PHE A 770 -22.14 -22.22 -4.84
C PHE A 770 -21.43 -23.40 -4.16
N ARG A 771 -21.69 -24.64 -4.58
CA ARG A 771 -20.98 -25.81 -4.02
C ARG A 771 -19.49 -25.80 -4.32
N THR A 772 -19.08 -25.25 -5.45
CA THR A 772 -17.65 -25.09 -5.78
C THR A 772 -16.99 -24.11 -4.80
N ILE A 773 -17.64 -23.02 -4.41
CA ILE A 773 -17.14 -22.13 -3.37
C ILE A 773 -17.04 -22.85 -2.02
N LEU A 774 -18.10 -23.54 -1.61
CA LEU A 774 -18.17 -24.22 -0.29
C LEU A 774 -17.19 -25.38 -0.17
N SER A 775 -16.81 -26.04 -1.27
CA SER A 775 -15.79 -27.09 -1.27
C SER A 775 -14.40 -26.60 -0.82
N LYS A 776 -14.08 -25.35 -1.09
CA LYS A 776 -12.82 -24.69 -0.69
C LYS A 776 -12.95 -23.87 0.59
N TYR A 777 -14.10 -23.26 0.78
CA TYR A 777 -14.38 -22.31 1.87
C TYR A 777 -15.64 -22.73 2.63
N PRO A 778 -15.59 -23.84 3.39
CA PRO A 778 -16.78 -24.43 4.02
C PRO A 778 -17.42 -23.57 5.12
N ASN A 779 -16.74 -22.55 5.61
CA ASN A 779 -17.24 -21.67 6.66
C ASN A 779 -17.84 -20.35 6.12
N ARG A 780 -18.20 -20.26 4.83
CA ARG A 780 -18.85 -19.10 4.22
C ARG A 780 -20.37 -19.14 4.48
N GLY A 781 -20.80 -18.59 5.60
CA GLY A 781 -22.21 -18.52 6.00
C GLY A 781 -23.09 -17.78 5.01
N ASP A 782 -22.57 -16.76 4.33
CA ASP A 782 -23.24 -16.01 3.27
C ASP A 782 -23.55 -16.88 2.03
N ILE A 783 -22.65 -17.79 1.67
CA ILE A 783 -22.82 -18.70 0.54
C ILE A 783 -23.78 -19.83 0.91
N HIS A 784 -23.67 -20.41 2.12
CA HIS A 784 -24.66 -21.35 2.65
C HIS A 784 -26.08 -20.73 2.62
N PHE A 785 -26.19 -19.47 3.02
CA PHE A 785 -27.46 -18.75 2.96
C PHE A 785 -28.00 -18.61 1.54
N ALA A 786 -27.14 -18.20 0.58
CA ALA A 786 -27.51 -18.07 -0.82
C ALA A 786 -27.94 -19.41 -1.44
N LEU A 787 -27.20 -20.49 -1.17
CA LEU A 787 -27.54 -21.86 -1.61
C LEU A 787 -28.83 -22.34 -0.97
N GLY A 788 -29.01 -22.11 0.33
CA GLY A 788 -30.24 -22.46 1.03
C GLY A 788 -31.47 -21.74 0.46
N LEU A 789 -31.39 -20.48 0.10
CA LEU A 789 -32.46 -19.75 -0.58
C LEU A 789 -32.76 -20.32 -1.97
N LEU A 790 -31.72 -20.61 -2.76
CA LEU A 790 -31.87 -21.27 -4.07
C LEU A 790 -32.62 -22.59 -3.95
N LEU A 791 -32.21 -23.47 -3.03
CA LEU A 791 -32.82 -24.78 -2.83
C LEU A 791 -34.27 -24.68 -2.30
N ALA A 792 -34.59 -23.66 -1.54
CA ALA A 792 -35.95 -23.41 -1.00
C ALA A 792 -36.98 -23.04 -2.06
N GLU A 793 -36.53 -22.57 -3.25
CA GLU A 793 -37.41 -22.34 -4.42
C GLU A 793 -37.75 -23.66 -5.13
N LEU A 794 -37.03 -24.76 -4.89
CA LEU A 794 -37.26 -26.05 -5.50
C LEU A 794 -38.12 -26.94 -4.55
N PRO A 795 -39.37 -27.25 -4.88
CA PRO A 795 -40.28 -27.95 -3.95
C PRO A 795 -39.74 -29.28 -3.41
N THR A 796 -38.92 -29.98 -4.21
CA THR A 796 -38.35 -31.30 -3.84
C THR A 796 -37.06 -31.18 -3.01
N ARG A 797 -36.48 -29.98 -2.85
CA ARG A 797 -35.19 -29.78 -2.22
C ARG A 797 -35.30 -29.00 -0.88
N LEU A 798 -36.53 -28.91 -0.29
CA LEU A 798 -36.74 -28.14 0.95
C LEU A 798 -35.94 -28.70 2.14
N ALA A 799 -35.71 -30.02 2.20
CA ALA A 799 -34.87 -30.62 3.24
C ALA A 799 -33.41 -30.13 3.14
N ASP A 800 -32.84 -30.16 1.93
CA ASP A 800 -31.46 -29.69 1.67
C ASP A 800 -31.35 -28.18 1.95
N ALA A 801 -32.38 -27.40 1.58
CA ALA A 801 -32.45 -25.98 1.88
C ALA A 801 -32.35 -25.68 3.40
N ILE A 802 -33.05 -26.46 4.21
CA ILE A 802 -33.02 -26.32 5.67
C ILE A 802 -31.62 -26.61 6.24
N GLU A 803 -30.95 -27.63 5.74
CA GLU A 803 -29.58 -27.94 6.19
C GLU A 803 -28.62 -26.78 5.89
N GLU A 804 -28.64 -26.26 4.68
CA GLU A 804 -27.79 -25.11 4.29
C GLU A 804 -28.13 -23.84 5.08
N LEU A 805 -29.44 -23.54 5.29
CA LEU A 805 -29.87 -22.39 6.07
C LEU A 805 -29.52 -22.54 7.57
N ARG A 806 -29.51 -23.74 8.13
CA ARG A 806 -29.04 -23.98 9.51
C ARG A 806 -27.56 -23.75 9.65
N GLU A 807 -26.79 -24.23 8.68
CA GLU A 807 -25.36 -23.99 8.68
C GLU A 807 -25.04 -22.48 8.54
N ALA A 808 -25.77 -21.76 7.65
CA ALA A 808 -25.70 -20.32 7.58
C ALA A 808 -26.03 -19.64 8.92
N ALA A 809 -27.07 -20.07 9.61
CA ALA A 809 -27.48 -19.53 10.92
C ALA A 809 -26.46 -19.84 12.03
N ARG A 810 -25.77 -20.98 11.94
CA ARG A 810 -24.65 -21.32 12.85
C ARG A 810 -23.46 -20.41 12.65
N LEU A 811 -23.12 -20.10 11.39
CA LEU A 811 -21.97 -19.27 11.01
C LEU A 811 -22.25 -17.77 11.18
N LEU A 812 -23.52 -17.36 11.02
CA LEU A 812 -23.98 -15.96 11.07
C LEU A 812 -25.09 -15.78 12.14
N PRO A 813 -24.81 -16.02 13.42
CA PRO A 813 -25.83 -16.09 14.47
C PRO A 813 -26.52 -14.73 14.79
N ASN A 814 -25.90 -13.63 14.37
CA ASN A 814 -26.40 -12.26 14.60
C ASN A 814 -27.08 -11.64 13.36
N GLU A 815 -27.24 -12.42 12.28
CA GLU A 815 -27.91 -11.96 11.06
C GLU A 815 -29.40 -12.29 11.08
N SER A 816 -30.23 -11.30 11.44
CA SER A 816 -31.69 -11.45 11.57
C SER A 816 -32.33 -12.04 10.29
N ARG A 817 -31.85 -11.66 9.11
CA ARG A 817 -32.36 -12.15 7.81
C ARG A 817 -32.08 -13.65 7.63
N VAL A 818 -30.92 -14.14 8.06
CA VAL A 818 -30.57 -15.57 7.99
C VAL A 818 -31.47 -16.38 8.92
N LEU A 819 -31.63 -15.95 10.17
CA LEU A 819 -32.48 -16.60 11.16
C LEU A 819 -33.95 -16.62 10.71
N TYR A 820 -34.47 -15.50 10.18
CA TYR A 820 -35.82 -15.40 9.62
C TYR A 820 -36.06 -16.39 8.49
N ASN A 821 -35.16 -16.45 7.48
CA ASN A 821 -35.36 -17.38 6.35
C ASN A 821 -35.23 -18.83 6.74
N THR A 822 -34.38 -19.14 7.75
CA THR A 822 -34.29 -20.49 8.35
C THR A 822 -35.64 -20.85 9.02
N ALA A 823 -36.22 -19.91 9.77
CA ALA A 823 -37.53 -20.11 10.39
C ALA A 823 -38.64 -20.36 9.36
N VAL A 824 -38.69 -19.55 8.29
CA VAL A 824 -39.65 -19.71 7.20
C VAL A 824 -39.53 -21.07 6.50
N ALA A 825 -38.30 -21.52 6.20
CA ALA A 825 -38.07 -22.83 5.59
C ALA A 825 -38.53 -23.98 6.49
N LEU A 826 -38.25 -23.88 7.79
CA LEU A 826 -38.71 -24.87 8.80
C LEU A 826 -40.23 -24.89 8.93
N GLN A 827 -40.89 -23.74 8.91
CA GLN A 827 -42.33 -23.63 8.95
C GLN A 827 -42.98 -24.24 7.71
N LYS A 828 -42.47 -23.97 6.51
CA LYS A 828 -42.89 -24.60 5.27
C LYS A 828 -42.78 -26.14 5.31
N ALA A 829 -41.80 -26.64 6.02
CA ALA A 829 -41.59 -28.09 6.22
C ALA A 829 -42.44 -28.70 7.37
N GLY A 830 -43.37 -27.92 7.98
CA GLY A 830 -44.21 -28.36 9.09
C GLY A 830 -43.49 -28.52 10.42
N ARG A 831 -42.25 -27.98 10.56
CA ARG A 831 -41.41 -28.08 11.76
C ARG A 831 -41.60 -26.83 12.64
N ALA A 832 -42.87 -26.56 13.01
CA ALA A 832 -43.25 -25.30 13.67
C ALA A 832 -42.50 -25.05 15.02
N SER A 833 -42.20 -26.11 15.80
CA SER A 833 -41.48 -25.96 17.07
C SER A 833 -40.08 -25.40 16.88
N GLU A 834 -39.35 -25.97 15.89
CA GLU A 834 -38.00 -25.51 15.56
C GLU A 834 -38.02 -24.12 14.89
N SER A 835 -39.01 -23.89 14.03
CA SER A 835 -39.23 -22.60 13.39
C SER A 835 -39.37 -21.47 14.42
N ALA A 836 -40.15 -21.70 15.49
CA ALA A 836 -40.37 -20.75 16.57
C ALA A 836 -39.06 -20.34 17.27
N GLU A 837 -38.11 -21.27 17.45
CA GLU A 837 -36.81 -21.00 18.05
C GLU A 837 -36.00 -19.98 17.22
N TYR A 838 -36.00 -20.17 15.89
CA TYR A 838 -35.30 -19.25 14.99
C TYR A 838 -35.98 -17.89 14.86
N TYR A 839 -37.32 -17.85 14.83
CA TYR A 839 -38.07 -16.61 14.92
C TYR A 839 -37.77 -15.85 16.22
N GLU A 840 -37.75 -16.55 17.35
CA GLU A 840 -37.44 -15.95 18.64
C GLU A 840 -36.01 -15.41 18.70
N LYS A 841 -35.03 -16.13 18.14
CA LYS A 841 -33.64 -15.64 18.02
C LYS A 841 -33.58 -14.35 17.16
N ALA A 842 -34.21 -14.35 15.98
CA ALA A 842 -34.26 -13.21 15.10
C ALA A 842 -34.96 -12.00 15.77
N TYR A 843 -36.04 -12.23 16.49
CA TYR A 843 -36.77 -11.22 17.24
C TYR A 843 -35.93 -10.59 18.37
N ARG A 844 -35.17 -11.40 19.11
CA ARG A 844 -34.28 -10.93 20.20
C ARG A 844 -33.11 -10.08 19.74
N LEU A 845 -32.71 -10.13 18.47
CA LEU A 845 -31.69 -9.24 17.90
C LEU A 845 -32.17 -7.77 17.85
N GLY A 846 -33.44 -7.51 18.06
CA GLY A 846 -34.03 -6.19 18.05
C GLY A 846 -34.41 -5.71 16.65
N ASN A 847 -35.23 -4.69 16.60
CA ASN A 847 -35.69 -4.05 15.36
C ASN A 847 -36.33 -5.00 14.32
N PRO A 848 -37.32 -5.85 14.72
CA PRO A 848 -37.93 -6.82 13.83
C PRO A 848 -38.68 -6.16 12.68
N SER A 849 -38.59 -6.74 11.49
CA SER A 849 -39.41 -6.34 10.31
C SER A 849 -40.85 -6.77 10.47
N ALA A 850 -41.77 -6.16 9.69
CA ALA A 850 -43.18 -6.54 9.66
C ALA A 850 -43.32 -8.04 9.30
N ASP A 851 -42.58 -8.53 8.31
CA ASP A 851 -42.59 -9.91 7.84
C ASP A 851 -42.16 -10.89 8.93
N LEU A 852 -41.12 -10.53 9.72
CA LEU A 852 -40.69 -11.35 10.84
C LEU A 852 -41.77 -11.46 11.90
N LEU A 853 -42.39 -10.35 12.29
CA LEU A 853 -43.50 -10.35 13.26
C LEU A 853 -44.71 -11.16 12.76
N GLN A 854 -45.07 -11.02 11.51
CA GLN A 854 -46.15 -11.79 10.89
C GLN A 854 -45.83 -13.29 10.87
N GLY A 855 -44.67 -13.68 10.36
CA GLY A 855 -44.25 -15.09 10.31
C GLY A 855 -44.19 -15.72 11.71
N TYR A 856 -43.65 -14.99 12.69
CA TYR A 856 -43.56 -15.46 14.07
C TYR A 856 -44.95 -15.63 14.71
N ALA A 857 -45.84 -14.65 14.53
CA ALA A 857 -47.20 -14.77 15.06
C ALA A 857 -47.94 -15.98 14.46
N LEU A 858 -47.85 -16.22 13.14
CA LEU A 858 -48.43 -17.38 12.49
C LEU A 858 -47.87 -18.69 13.03
N CYS A 859 -46.55 -18.77 13.18
CA CYS A 859 -45.90 -19.95 13.75
C CYS A 859 -46.38 -20.24 15.19
N LEU A 860 -46.55 -19.19 16.01
CA LEU A 860 -47.09 -19.33 17.37
C LEU A 860 -48.54 -19.80 17.42
N VAL A 861 -49.37 -19.43 16.43
CA VAL A 861 -50.74 -19.95 16.27
C VAL A 861 -50.73 -21.43 15.93
N GLU A 862 -49.83 -21.88 15.03
CA GLU A 862 -49.67 -23.30 14.71
C GLU A 862 -49.31 -24.15 15.96
N LEU A 863 -48.51 -23.57 16.86
CA LEU A 863 -48.11 -24.17 18.13
C LEU A 863 -49.15 -24.03 19.26
N LYS A 864 -50.31 -23.46 18.95
CA LYS A 864 -51.39 -23.15 19.91
C LYS A 864 -50.98 -22.22 21.06
N ARG A 865 -49.94 -21.40 20.83
CA ARG A 865 -49.42 -20.38 21.77
C ARG A 865 -50.14 -19.04 21.55
N CYS A 866 -51.45 -19.03 21.66
CA CYS A 866 -52.28 -17.89 21.25
C CYS A 866 -52.01 -16.57 21.97
N ALA A 867 -51.70 -16.62 23.27
CA ALA A 867 -51.40 -15.40 24.04
C ALA A 867 -50.13 -14.70 23.49
N ALA A 868 -49.07 -15.51 23.20
CA ALA A 868 -47.85 -14.98 22.59
C ALA A 868 -48.06 -14.49 21.15
N ALA A 869 -48.81 -15.22 20.33
CA ALA A 869 -49.15 -14.81 18.97
C ALA A 869 -49.88 -13.46 18.91
N LEU A 870 -50.81 -13.22 19.82
CA LEU A 870 -51.51 -11.95 19.95
C LEU A 870 -50.61 -10.82 20.40
N ALA A 871 -49.70 -11.08 21.36
CA ALA A 871 -48.72 -10.06 21.80
C ALA A 871 -47.82 -9.61 20.63
N ILE A 872 -47.32 -10.53 19.81
CA ILE A 872 -46.51 -10.23 18.60
C ILE A 872 -47.33 -9.48 17.57
N ALA A 873 -48.59 -9.85 17.36
CA ALA A 873 -49.49 -9.17 16.42
C ALA A 873 -49.87 -7.75 16.92
N ASP A 874 -50.00 -7.54 18.23
CA ASP A 874 -50.19 -6.21 18.84
C ASP A 874 -48.93 -5.35 18.66
N GLU A 875 -47.73 -5.91 18.85
CA GLU A 875 -46.47 -5.20 18.55
C GLU A 875 -46.32 -4.82 17.08
N LEU A 876 -46.74 -5.70 16.14
CA LEU A 876 -46.81 -5.37 14.72
C LEU A 876 -47.67 -4.12 14.49
N CYS A 877 -48.84 -4.02 15.08
CA CYS A 877 -49.72 -2.85 14.97
C CYS A 877 -49.13 -1.58 15.55
N GLN A 878 -48.37 -1.71 16.66
CA GLN A 878 -47.69 -0.57 17.31
C GLN A 878 -46.54 -0.03 16.47
N ARG A 879 -45.70 -0.92 15.95
CA ARG A 879 -44.51 -0.54 15.16
C ARG A 879 -44.83 -0.14 13.74
N PHE A 880 -45.84 -0.78 13.15
CA PHE A 880 -46.26 -0.58 11.74
C PHE A 880 -47.74 -0.28 11.69
N PRO A 881 -48.17 0.93 12.11
CA PRO A 881 -49.59 1.30 12.21
C PRO A 881 -50.21 1.54 10.83
N ASN A 882 -50.76 0.49 10.22
CA ASN A 882 -51.49 0.53 8.97
C ASN A 882 -52.72 -0.40 8.99
N PRO A 883 -53.69 -0.26 8.06
CA PRO A 883 -54.89 -1.13 8.02
C PRO A 883 -54.56 -2.63 7.87
N GLU A 884 -53.47 -2.99 7.19
CA GLU A 884 -53.04 -4.38 6.97
C GLU A 884 -52.63 -5.05 8.27
N SER A 885 -51.85 -4.33 9.09
CA SER A 885 -51.41 -4.82 10.43
C SER A 885 -52.63 -5.04 11.34
N ALA A 886 -53.61 -4.11 11.35
CA ALA A 886 -54.84 -4.26 12.11
C ALA A 886 -55.68 -5.45 11.61
N HIS A 887 -55.82 -5.64 10.31
CA HIS A 887 -56.48 -6.81 9.73
C HIS A 887 -55.80 -8.12 10.08
N PHE A 888 -54.46 -8.17 9.98
CA PHE A 888 -53.66 -9.33 10.36
C PHE A 888 -53.87 -9.68 11.84
N ARG A 889 -53.78 -8.69 12.73
CA ARG A 889 -54.02 -8.89 14.16
C ARG A 889 -55.39 -9.49 14.44
N ASN A 890 -56.46 -9.02 13.75
CA ASN A 890 -57.82 -9.57 13.89
C ASN A 890 -57.90 -11.01 13.37
N ALA A 891 -57.26 -11.34 12.27
CA ALA A 891 -57.17 -12.70 11.75
C ALA A 891 -56.45 -13.66 12.70
N ILE A 892 -55.38 -13.24 13.39
CA ILE A 892 -54.73 -14.01 14.46
C ILE A 892 -55.70 -14.27 15.63
N ALA A 893 -56.45 -13.22 16.06
CA ALA A 893 -57.40 -13.36 17.14
C ALA A 893 -58.54 -14.36 16.82
N GLU A 894 -59.01 -14.36 15.55
CA GLU A 894 -60.04 -15.29 15.09
C GLU A 894 -59.52 -16.71 15.01
N ARG A 895 -58.35 -16.94 14.44
CA ARG A 895 -57.69 -18.26 14.40
C ARG A 895 -57.40 -18.83 15.81
N CYS A 896 -57.08 -17.99 16.76
CA CYS A 896 -56.88 -18.38 18.15
C CYS A 896 -58.21 -18.70 18.91
N ARG A 897 -59.34 -18.22 18.45
CA ARG A 897 -60.65 -18.62 19.00
C ARG A 897 -61.13 -19.97 18.44
N SER A 898 -60.70 -20.30 17.23
CA SER A 898 -61.07 -21.52 16.50
C SER A 898 -60.24 -22.75 16.85
N ASN A 899 -59.05 -22.53 17.43
CA ASN A 899 -58.08 -23.57 17.90
C ASN A 899 -58.22 -23.81 19.43
#